data_f2b4eb543847cbeda459dd9218b741b6
#
_entry.id   f2b4eb543847cbeda459dd9218b741b6
#
_cell.length_a   1.000
_cell.length_b   1.000
_cell.length_c   1.000
_cell.angle_alpha   90.00
_cell.angle_beta   90.00
_cell.angle_gamma   90.00
#
_symmetry.space_group_name_H-M   'P 1'
#
loop_
_entity.id
_entity.type
_entity.pdbx_description
1 polymer ?
#
loop_
_entity_poly.entity_id
_entity_poly.type
_entity_poly.pdbx_seq_one_letter_code
_entity_poly.pdbx_strand_id
1 'polypeptide(L)'
;MLFAFFGLAQKNVTGNVIDNEGKALAGATIVVQGTSNGTTTDFDGKFSIKSTEGSVLEASYLGYKTQSITIGTNANYEFVLSPDNLLEEVIITGQGSGIQKRKLSTTVDVLNEEEIDKLPALQIDQLLQSTTPSAQIRLSSGQPGTAAIIRTRGALSAATSSTPVIIVDGIRVDNLNSNPSLGADTGGVDISALADIPIESIERIEYIKGGAATTLYGADAANGVIQIITKKGKAGESNIFVETRIGAISGTDDYLKYSRTAEALFEPGLLNEYRLGMNGGTEVSTYNFSASLYKDDSFNDINEQIKRNLSFGFTRNINDKLRYQASMSYVNMDSNLDYNANTSLSRFSGFEGGGRGDLDTMEDATWDTELERSSNIGKSVDIKNRVNRFTASNKFIYKLPYNIEANFTAGLDFRTLVQQENSTNQMLIYQGSIPEGTANRASLDRLVRNNFTLTTDLNFTHRASIDNFDFVTIAGAQFFRTTDRQNLVSGSGGVDGSVSVNTFPTKTSSDFVLENANYGIYFLENVGIYDVVFVEIGGRIDYNTASGESTSALFLPKVGLSYNISDHSFFKNSSISQVLSSVKLRANYGEATNYAGAFSSERTFALESFLGAPALRFSNPGNPDLKSEIVQTTEFGLELGFLNNRINLSGTYYKGITKDALFTPTQPPSSGLLNQIQNIGEIENKGYELAINANIIQKNSHNLDISVSYNKNENIVSSMGGAAPFNVGGFTVIGSWVEEGQSLGYLRGTKATSNGDGTYTFTPNSTLGNTFAPNFGSISLNYSWDKLNFFVSGDYQTGGEIVDLSFLLRHLRGVDNTGIPDDLVGTTSPFNYVNFFTFKNDFLKIRNIGVSYNFGEITNIFSNIRVGFTATNPFNWTTGLWDPETTGSGIGTQNGFSSGGFYYGTESAPRTFITSIRFEF
;
A
#
# COMPACT_ATOMS: atom_id res chain seq x y z
N MET A 1 66.32 -10.77 36.39
CA MET A 1 65.62 -10.31 35.15
C MET A 1 64.52 -9.37 35.57
N LEU A 2 64.71 -8.06 35.44
CA LEU A 2 63.69 -7.04 35.68
C LEU A 2 62.84 -6.93 34.39
N PHE A 3 61.55 -7.28 34.47
CA PHE A 3 60.59 -6.94 33.41
C PHE A 3 60.12 -5.50 33.65
N ALA A 4 60.58 -4.55 32.84
CA ALA A 4 59.99 -3.21 32.80
C ALA A 4 58.64 -3.25 32.13
N PHE A 5 57.55 -3.07 32.89
CA PHE A 5 56.22 -2.77 32.37
C PHE A 5 56.23 -1.34 31.82
N PHE A 6 56.28 -1.17 30.51
CA PHE A 6 55.91 0.09 29.86
C PHE A 6 54.39 0.29 30.03
N GLY A 7 54.00 1.02 31.07
CA GLY A 7 52.63 1.52 31.19
C GLY A 7 52.42 2.59 30.10
N LEU A 8 51.68 2.25 29.05
CA LEU A 8 51.19 3.22 28.05
C LEU A 8 50.26 4.21 28.80
N ALA A 9 50.74 5.44 28.95
CA ALA A 9 49.94 6.49 29.65
C ALA A 9 48.70 6.83 28.77
N GLN A 10 47.51 6.60 29.29
CA GLN A 10 46.30 7.11 28.68
C GLN A 10 46.30 8.65 28.74
N LYS A 11 46.05 9.28 27.58
CA LYS A 11 45.81 10.72 27.48
C LYS A 11 44.36 11.02 27.21
N ASN A 12 43.90 12.21 27.57
CA ASN A 12 42.59 12.70 27.21
C ASN A 12 42.65 13.25 25.78
N VAL A 13 41.91 12.64 24.87
CA VAL A 13 41.77 13.01 23.46
C VAL A 13 40.47 13.74 23.30
N THR A 14 40.52 14.94 22.74
CA THR A 14 39.35 15.77 22.43
C THR A 14 39.21 15.98 20.93
N GLY A 15 38.05 16.41 20.49
CA GLY A 15 37.84 16.75 19.09
C GLY A 15 36.41 17.17 18.81
N ASN A 16 36.13 17.38 17.54
CA ASN A 16 34.79 17.65 17.02
C ASN A 16 34.49 16.73 15.84
N VAL A 17 33.18 16.45 15.66
CA VAL A 17 32.64 15.72 14.53
C VAL A 17 31.69 16.65 13.78
N ILE A 18 31.98 16.89 12.52
CA ILE A 18 31.21 17.75 11.62
C ILE A 18 30.89 16.97 10.34
N ASP A 19 29.92 17.46 9.59
CA ASP A 19 29.66 16.96 8.23
C ASP A 19 30.51 17.71 7.18
N ASN A 20 30.35 17.33 5.91
CA ASN A 20 31.06 17.98 4.80
C ASN A 20 30.71 19.46 4.61
N GLU A 21 29.63 19.94 5.22
CA GLU A 21 29.15 21.32 5.19
C GLU A 21 29.64 22.13 6.38
N GLY A 22 30.36 21.47 7.30
CA GLY A 22 30.87 22.09 8.55
C GLY A 22 29.83 22.14 9.68
N LYS A 23 28.70 21.45 9.56
CA LYS A 23 27.67 21.36 10.59
C LYS A 23 28.08 20.34 11.66
N ALA A 24 27.94 20.74 12.93
CA ALA A 24 28.21 19.86 14.06
C ALA A 24 27.26 18.66 14.10
N LEU A 25 27.79 17.45 14.27
CA LEU A 25 27.03 16.21 14.40
C LEU A 25 26.92 15.84 15.88
N ALA A 26 25.84 16.28 16.51
CA ALA A 26 25.53 15.97 17.91
C ALA A 26 25.09 14.50 18.06
N GLY A 27 25.60 13.79 19.09
CA GLY A 27 25.31 12.38 19.29
C GLY A 27 26.11 11.41 18.41
N ALA A 28 27.10 11.88 17.65
CA ALA A 28 27.99 10.99 16.91
C ALA A 28 28.78 10.12 17.89
N THR A 29 28.89 8.84 17.61
CA THR A 29 29.56 7.86 18.48
C THR A 29 31.06 7.80 18.14
N ILE A 30 31.91 7.92 19.14
CA ILE A 30 33.36 7.78 19.02
C ILE A 30 33.79 6.56 19.84
N VAL A 31 34.44 5.59 19.19
CA VAL A 31 34.90 4.36 19.85
C VAL A 31 36.39 4.14 19.58
N VAL A 32 37.12 3.65 20.56
CA VAL A 32 38.47 3.14 20.37
C VAL A 32 38.37 1.74 19.77
N GLN A 33 38.79 1.59 18.51
CA GLN A 33 38.66 0.35 17.72
C GLN A 33 39.15 -0.89 18.48
N GLY A 34 38.36 -1.94 18.49
CA GLY A 34 38.68 -3.19 19.19
C GLY A 34 38.47 -3.16 20.71
N THR A 35 37.88 -2.10 21.29
CA THR A 35 37.58 -1.97 22.72
C THR A 35 36.14 -1.56 22.96
N SER A 36 35.66 -1.66 24.19
CA SER A 36 34.36 -1.10 24.61
C SER A 36 34.46 0.36 25.10
N ASN A 37 35.61 1.01 24.92
CA ASN A 37 35.81 2.39 25.32
C ASN A 37 35.27 3.35 24.26
N GLY A 38 34.15 4.02 24.55
CA GLY A 38 33.47 4.93 23.64
C GLY A 38 32.89 6.15 24.35
N THR A 39 32.57 7.18 23.60
CA THR A 39 31.85 8.38 24.00
C THR A 39 30.97 8.89 22.87
N THR A 40 30.08 9.84 23.16
CA THR A 40 29.30 10.55 22.13
C THR A 40 29.63 12.02 22.09
N THR A 41 29.38 12.67 20.96
CA THR A 41 29.54 14.12 20.82
C THR A 41 28.42 14.89 21.54
N ASP A 42 28.75 16.07 22.06
CA ASP A 42 27.78 17.03 22.56
C ASP A 42 27.05 17.79 21.41
N PHE A 43 26.20 18.79 21.79
CA PHE A 43 25.43 19.57 20.80
C PHE A 43 26.28 20.39 19.83
N ASP A 44 27.52 20.73 20.24
CA ASP A 44 28.50 21.41 19.38
C ASP A 44 29.35 20.41 18.56
N GLY A 45 29.00 19.13 18.57
CA GLY A 45 29.73 18.06 17.90
C GLY A 45 31.07 17.70 18.61
N LYS A 46 31.32 18.19 19.85
CA LYS A 46 32.58 17.98 20.57
C LYS A 46 32.56 16.69 21.36
N PHE A 47 33.70 16.02 21.43
CA PHE A 47 33.87 14.80 22.23
C PHE A 47 35.14 14.86 23.09
N SER A 48 35.16 14.02 24.11
CA SER A 48 36.35 13.79 24.97
C SER A 48 36.39 12.30 25.33
N ILE A 49 37.52 11.64 25.03
CA ILE A 49 37.72 10.20 25.30
C ILE A 49 39.13 9.93 25.79
N LYS A 50 39.29 9.01 26.75
CA LYS A 50 40.62 8.56 27.21
C LYS A 50 41.13 7.47 26.28
N SER A 51 42.32 7.66 25.71
CA SER A 51 42.90 6.65 24.82
C SER A 51 44.44 6.71 24.86
N THR A 52 45.10 5.76 24.22
CA THR A 52 46.57 5.67 24.13
C THR A 52 47.05 6.08 22.76
N GLU A 53 48.24 6.59 22.65
CA GLU A 53 48.89 6.84 21.35
C GLU A 53 49.04 5.55 20.55
N GLY A 54 48.77 5.60 19.23
CA GLY A 54 48.72 4.44 18.33
C GLY A 54 47.36 3.74 18.26
N SER A 55 46.37 4.06 19.14
CA SER A 55 45.02 3.55 19.00
C SER A 55 44.28 4.22 17.85
N VAL A 56 43.31 3.51 17.24
CA VAL A 56 42.43 4.07 16.21
C VAL A 56 41.11 4.48 16.84
N LEU A 57 40.72 5.74 16.64
CA LEU A 57 39.39 6.22 16.96
C LEU A 57 38.50 6.10 15.72
N GLU A 58 37.34 5.53 15.91
CA GLU A 58 36.29 5.47 14.89
C GLU A 58 35.14 6.42 15.29
N ALA A 59 34.80 7.36 14.40
CA ALA A 59 33.63 8.20 14.50
C ALA A 59 32.53 7.67 13.59
N SER A 60 31.36 7.42 14.14
CA SER A 60 30.18 6.99 13.40
C SER A 60 28.96 7.83 13.78
N TYR A 61 28.13 8.12 12.80
CA TYR A 61 26.86 8.82 12.97
C TYR A 61 25.82 8.26 12.00
N LEU A 62 24.58 8.19 12.43
CA LEU A 62 23.51 7.63 11.60
C LEU A 62 23.35 8.42 10.29
N GLY A 63 23.42 7.73 9.15
CA GLY A 63 23.37 8.34 7.81
C GLY A 63 24.72 8.92 7.31
N TYR A 64 25.83 8.64 8.00
CA TYR A 64 27.16 9.10 7.62
C TYR A 64 28.16 7.95 7.60
N LYS A 65 29.16 8.05 6.73
CA LYS A 65 30.27 7.09 6.65
C LYS A 65 31.14 7.16 7.90
N THR A 66 31.39 6.02 8.50
CA THR A 66 32.34 5.91 9.60
C THR A 66 33.73 6.35 9.16
N GLN A 67 34.37 7.22 9.91
CA GLN A 67 35.74 7.67 9.69
C GLN A 67 36.65 7.21 10.82
N SER A 68 37.82 6.74 10.47
CA SER A 68 38.83 6.28 11.44
C SER A 68 40.07 7.18 11.41
N ILE A 69 40.57 7.55 12.58
CA ILE A 69 41.79 8.35 12.75
C ILE A 69 42.72 7.66 13.77
N THR A 70 43.99 7.47 13.41
CA THR A 70 44.98 6.94 14.35
C THR A 70 45.50 8.07 15.27
N ILE A 71 45.44 7.85 16.61
CA ILE A 71 45.91 8.78 17.60
C ILE A 71 47.43 8.91 17.57
N GLY A 72 47.92 10.07 17.20
CA GLY A 72 49.35 10.43 17.29
C GLY A 72 49.65 11.26 18.53
N THR A 73 50.60 12.16 18.45
CA THR A 73 51.02 13.08 19.53
C THR A 73 49.96 14.19 19.80
N ASN A 74 49.10 14.51 18.83
CA ASN A 74 48.04 15.52 19.00
C ASN A 74 47.03 15.08 20.05
N ALA A 75 46.41 16.05 20.74
CA ALA A 75 45.34 15.83 21.69
C ALA A 75 43.98 16.20 21.15
N ASN A 76 43.89 16.87 20.00
CA ASN A 76 42.64 17.32 19.38
C ASN A 76 42.52 16.82 17.94
N TYR A 77 41.36 16.27 17.58
CA TYR A 77 41.09 15.66 16.28
C TYR A 77 39.77 16.16 15.72
N GLU A 78 39.68 16.31 14.40
CA GLU A 78 38.47 16.66 13.71
C GLU A 78 38.07 15.50 12.79
N PHE A 79 36.82 15.04 12.94
CA PHE A 79 36.18 14.08 12.04
C PHE A 79 35.23 14.82 11.13
N VAL A 80 35.43 14.70 9.82
CA VAL A 80 34.51 15.23 8.79
C VAL A 80 33.80 14.04 8.18
N LEU A 81 32.60 13.76 8.66
CA LEU A 81 31.83 12.64 8.17
C LEU A 81 31.10 13.02 6.88
N SER A 82 31.22 12.18 5.87
CA SER A 82 30.47 12.32 4.63
C SER A 82 29.13 11.59 4.75
N PRO A 83 28.03 12.14 4.22
CA PRO A 83 26.76 11.41 4.13
C PRO A 83 26.97 10.02 3.54
N ASP A 84 26.28 9.05 4.13
CA ASP A 84 26.38 7.67 3.69
C ASP A 84 25.69 7.46 2.34
N ASN A 85 26.21 6.56 1.54
CA ASN A 85 25.60 6.26 0.24
C ASN A 85 24.29 5.51 0.44
N LEU A 86 23.31 5.72 -0.45
CA LEU A 86 22.05 4.95 -0.53
C LEU A 86 22.28 3.40 -0.51
N LEU A 87 23.47 2.93 -0.86
CA LEU A 87 23.85 1.52 -0.85
C LEU A 87 24.23 0.98 0.55
N GLU A 88 24.53 1.84 1.52
CA GLU A 88 24.83 1.43 2.91
C GLU A 88 23.59 1.44 3.82
N GLU A 89 22.45 1.86 3.28
CA GLU A 89 21.17 1.80 3.98
C GLU A 89 20.89 0.36 4.47
N VAL A 90 20.56 0.24 5.75
CA VAL A 90 20.24 -1.05 6.38
C VAL A 90 18.75 -1.34 6.20
N ILE A 91 18.44 -2.38 5.47
CA ILE A 91 17.08 -2.88 5.28
C ILE A 91 16.80 -3.97 6.32
N ILE A 92 15.67 -3.89 7.00
CA ILE A 92 15.23 -4.97 7.88
C ILE A 92 14.53 -6.04 7.02
N THR A 93 15.30 -7.02 6.56
CA THR A 93 14.75 -8.14 5.80
C THR A 93 14.12 -9.17 6.74
N GLY A 94 12.80 -9.25 6.71
CA GLY A 94 12.04 -10.19 7.54
C GLY A 94 12.10 -9.85 9.04
N GLN A 95 12.08 -10.87 9.86
CA GLN A 95 12.14 -10.78 11.33
C GLN A 95 13.57 -10.72 11.87
N GLY A 96 14.58 -10.88 11.00
CA GLY A 96 15.98 -10.93 11.37
C GLY A 96 16.63 -9.59 11.64
N SER A 97 17.94 -9.60 11.76
CA SER A 97 18.76 -8.40 11.84
C SER A 97 18.92 -7.77 10.45
N GLY A 98 18.94 -6.44 10.37
CA GLY A 98 19.07 -5.72 9.11
C GLY A 98 20.30 -6.13 8.28
N ILE A 99 20.13 -6.10 6.96
CA ILE A 99 21.20 -6.34 5.96
C ILE A 99 21.37 -5.05 5.17
N GLN A 100 22.62 -4.67 4.88
CA GLN A 100 22.90 -3.49 4.06
C GLN A 100 22.34 -3.66 2.64
N LYS A 101 21.73 -2.62 2.09
CA LYS A 101 21.12 -2.61 0.74
C LYS A 101 22.09 -3.04 -0.36
N ARG A 102 23.39 -2.72 -0.23
CA ARG A 102 24.44 -3.14 -1.17
C ARG A 102 24.62 -4.66 -1.23
N LYS A 103 24.29 -5.39 -0.15
CA LYS A 103 24.41 -6.84 -0.05
C LYS A 103 23.18 -7.58 -0.58
N LEU A 104 22.06 -6.87 -0.77
CA LEU A 104 20.81 -7.46 -1.23
C LEU A 104 20.76 -7.65 -2.74
N SER A 105 20.27 -8.80 -3.17
CA SER A 105 19.98 -9.13 -4.56
C SER A 105 18.59 -8.66 -5.01
N THR A 106 17.70 -8.39 -4.05
CA THR A 106 16.30 -7.97 -4.26
C THR A 106 16.13 -6.46 -4.31
N THR A 107 15.06 -6.01 -5.00
CA THR A 107 14.65 -4.60 -5.01
C THR A 107 13.82 -4.27 -3.78
N VAL A 108 14.21 -3.23 -3.05
CA VAL A 108 13.46 -2.69 -1.92
C VAL A 108 13.37 -1.18 -2.07
N ASP A 109 12.14 -0.67 -2.06
CA ASP A 109 11.88 0.77 -1.95
C ASP A 109 11.71 1.10 -0.48
N VAL A 110 12.34 2.17 -0.02
CA VAL A 110 12.29 2.62 1.39
C VAL A 110 11.76 4.03 1.43
N LEU A 111 10.80 4.26 2.29
CA LEU A 111 10.26 5.58 2.62
C LEU A 111 10.57 5.84 4.10
N ASN A 112 11.39 6.83 4.37
CA ASN A 112 11.86 7.15 5.72
C ASN A 112 10.95 8.17 6.44
N GLU A 113 11.19 8.36 7.76
CA GLU A 113 10.41 9.26 8.61
C GLU A 113 10.37 10.70 8.06
N GLU A 114 11.48 11.20 7.55
CA GLU A 114 11.56 12.57 7.04
C GLU A 114 10.71 12.78 5.78
N GLU A 115 10.66 11.80 4.89
CA GLU A 115 9.82 11.81 3.70
C GLU A 115 8.33 11.69 4.07
N ILE A 116 8.00 10.84 5.05
CA ILE A 116 6.63 10.67 5.58
C ILE A 116 6.12 11.98 6.20
N ASP A 117 6.94 12.63 7.01
CA ASP A 117 6.57 13.87 7.72
C ASP A 117 6.39 15.09 6.78
N LYS A 118 6.99 15.05 5.57
CA LYS A 118 6.82 16.10 4.54
C LYS A 118 5.48 15.98 3.80
N LEU A 119 4.90 14.78 3.74
CA LEU A 119 3.70 14.50 2.98
C LEU A 119 2.45 14.57 3.89
N PRO A 120 1.43 15.35 3.54
CA PRO A 120 0.21 15.48 4.33
C PRO A 120 -0.78 14.35 4.05
N ALA A 121 -0.30 13.13 3.85
CA ALA A 121 -1.17 11.99 3.61
C ALA A 121 -2.06 11.72 4.83
N LEU A 122 -3.32 11.42 4.58
CA LEU A 122 -4.32 11.12 5.60
C LEU A 122 -4.40 9.62 5.89
N GLN A 123 -3.98 8.81 4.93
CA GLN A 123 -3.90 7.35 5.04
C GLN A 123 -2.68 6.80 4.27
N ILE A 124 -2.24 5.60 4.61
CA ILE A 124 -1.05 4.98 4.03
C ILE A 124 -1.19 4.79 2.52
N ASP A 125 -2.37 4.47 2.03
CA ASP A 125 -2.65 4.28 0.60
C ASP A 125 -2.27 5.53 -0.20
N GLN A 126 -2.66 6.73 0.29
CA GLN A 126 -2.31 8.01 -0.33
C GLN A 126 -0.81 8.32 -0.23
N LEU A 127 -0.18 7.96 0.90
CA LEU A 127 1.25 8.13 1.10
C LEU A 127 2.04 7.32 0.07
N LEU A 128 1.69 6.04 -0.09
CA LEU A 128 2.36 5.14 -1.03
C LEU A 128 2.14 5.52 -2.49
N GLN A 129 1.00 6.14 -2.83
CA GLN A 129 0.62 6.48 -4.19
C GLN A 129 1.64 7.36 -4.92
N SER A 130 2.22 8.34 -4.22
CA SER A 130 3.19 9.27 -4.81
C SER A 130 4.65 8.91 -4.48
N THR A 131 4.89 7.95 -3.58
CA THR A 131 6.23 7.65 -3.06
C THR A 131 6.76 6.29 -3.47
N THR A 132 5.89 5.37 -3.91
CA THR A 132 6.30 4.03 -4.34
C THR A 132 6.39 3.96 -5.86
N PRO A 133 7.59 4.14 -6.45
CA PRO A 133 7.72 4.40 -7.88
C PRO A 133 7.33 3.22 -8.77
N SER A 134 7.24 2.01 -8.23
CA SER A 134 7.03 0.77 -8.99
C SER A 134 5.71 0.07 -8.69
N ALA A 135 4.83 0.68 -7.91
CA ALA A 135 3.48 0.19 -7.66
C ALA A 135 2.43 1.08 -8.34
N GLN A 136 1.44 0.46 -8.96
CA GLN A 136 0.20 1.14 -9.33
C GLN A 136 -0.72 1.15 -8.12
N ILE A 137 -1.01 2.35 -7.60
CA ILE A 137 -1.90 2.53 -6.46
C ILE A 137 -3.03 3.45 -6.91
N ARG A 138 -4.25 2.93 -6.88
CA ARG A 138 -5.45 3.64 -7.32
C ARG A 138 -6.47 3.64 -6.20
N LEU A 139 -6.93 4.80 -5.81
CA LEU A 139 -8.04 4.93 -4.86
C LEU A 139 -9.34 4.49 -5.50
N SER A 140 -10.12 3.67 -4.82
CA SER A 140 -11.40 3.19 -5.36
C SER A 140 -12.48 4.26 -5.35
N SER A 141 -12.35 5.30 -4.52
CA SER A 141 -13.29 6.41 -4.39
C SER A 141 -12.64 7.60 -3.67
N GLY A 142 -13.29 8.75 -3.74
CA GLY A 142 -12.97 9.95 -2.95
C GLY A 142 -13.55 9.98 -1.54
N GLN A 143 -14.38 9.00 -1.16
CA GLN A 143 -14.96 8.95 0.17
C GLN A 143 -13.91 8.63 1.25
N PRO A 144 -14.08 9.14 2.48
CA PRO A 144 -13.12 8.90 3.57
C PRO A 144 -12.97 7.42 3.91
N GLY A 145 -11.74 6.96 4.13
CA GLY A 145 -11.46 5.59 4.58
C GLY A 145 -11.62 4.51 3.51
N THR A 146 -11.79 4.87 2.23
CA THR A 146 -11.95 3.90 1.15
C THR A 146 -10.64 3.24 0.76
N ALA A 147 -10.73 2.01 0.24
CA ALA A 147 -9.60 1.19 -0.11
C ALA A 147 -8.91 1.63 -1.40
N ALA A 148 -7.61 1.39 -1.47
CA ALA A 148 -6.85 1.47 -2.70
C ALA A 148 -6.59 0.08 -3.30
N ILE A 149 -6.53 0.02 -4.62
CA ILE A 149 -6.00 -1.12 -5.35
C ILE A 149 -4.49 -0.93 -5.46
N ILE A 150 -3.72 -1.82 -4.85
CA ILE A 150 -2.25 -1.78 -4.88
C ILE A 150 -1.76 -2.96 -5.73
N ARG A 151 -1.02 -2.68 -6.79
CA ARG A 151 -0.45 -3.69 -7.68
C ARG A 151 1.02 -3.44 -7.93
N THR A 152 1.79 -4.51 -7.79
CA THR A 152 3.20 -4.54 -8.17
C THR A 152 3.37 -5.48 -9.33
N ARG A 153 3.97 -5.01 -10.42
CA ARG A 153 4.34 -5.86 -11.57
C ARG A 153 3.19 -6.63 -12.20
N GLY A 154 1.97 -6.04 -12.18
CA GLY A 154 0.79 -6.58 -12.83
C GLY A 154 -0.06 -7.51 -11.96
N ALA A 155 -1.06 -8.15 -12.57
CA ALA A 155 -1.92 -9.12 -11.93
C ALA A 155 -1.31 -10.53 -12.03
N LEU A 156 -1.18 -11.20 -10.90
CA LEU A 156 -0.56 -12.53 -10.81
C LEU A 156 -1.59 -13.66 -10.76
N SER A 157 -2.83 -13.37 -10.38
CA SER A 157 -3.91 -14.35 -10.21
C SER A 157 -5.25 -13.78 -10.63
N ALA A 158 -6.15 -14.64 -11.12
CA ALA A 158 -7.55 -14.32 -11.38
C ALA A 158 -8.48 -14.69 -10.21
N ALA A 159 -8.00 -15.45 -9.23
CA ALA A 159 -8.79 -16.02 -8.15
C ALA A 159 -8.39 -15.55 -6.76
N THR A 160 -7.28 -14.81 -6.65
CA THR A 160 -6.74 -14.35 -5.36
C THR A 160 -6.51 -12.85 -5.36
N SER A 161 -6.42 -12.24 -4.17
CA SER A 161 -6.12 -10.83 -4.02
C SER A 161 -4.77 -10.47 -4.65
N SER A 162 -4.67 -9.29 -5.28
CA SER A 162 -3.43 -8.72 -5.78
C SER A 162 -2.74 -7.81 -4.76
N THR A 163 -3.29 -7.70 -3.55
CA THR A 163 -2.77 -6.80 -2.50
C THR A 163 -1.50 -7.40 -1.87
N PRO A 164 -0.44 -6.60 -1.64
CA PRO A 164 0.74 -7.03 -0.91
C PRO A 164 0.44 -7.48 0.53
N VAL A 165 1.26 -8.37 1.07
CA VAL A 165 1.21 -8.69 2.50
C VAL A 165 1.68 -7.49 3.30
N ILE A 166 0.95 -7.15 4.37
CA ILE A 166 1.29 -6.03 5.24
C ILE A 166 1.77 -6.55 6.58
N ILE A 167 2.94 -6.07 6.99
CA ILE A 167 3.59 -6.43 8.25
C ILE A 167 3.90 -5.16 9.04
N VAL A 168 3.44 -5.10 10.28
CA VAL A 168 3.74 -4.00 11.22
C VAL A 168 4.59 -4.55 12.35
N ASP A 169 5.82 -4.07 12.48
CA ASP A 169 6.79 -4.54 13.50
C ASP A 169 6.89 -6.07 13.60
N GLY A 170 6.84 -6.74 12.44
CA GLY A 170 6.93 -8.18 12.35
C GLY A 170 5.61 -8.94 12.54
N ILE A 171 4.50 -8.27 12.75
CA ILE A 171 3.18 -8.86 12.89
C ILE A 171 2.42 -8.71 11.58
N ARG A 172 1.90 -9.82 11.08
CA ARG A 172 0.98 -9.80 9.95
C ARG A 172 -0.34 -9.15 10.36
N VAL A 173 -0.81 -8.20 9.56
CA VAL A 173 -2.04 -7.47 9.84
C VAL A 173 -3.09 -7.70 8.76
N ASP A 174 -4.37 -7.51 9.12
CA ASP A 174 -5.46 -7.58 8.15
C ASP A 174 -5.24 -6.56 7.03
N ASN A 175 -5.17 -7.04 5.80
CA ASN A 175 -5.03 -6.25 4.57
C ASN A 175 -6.15 -6.50 3.57
N LEU A 176 -7.17 -7.21 3.98
CA LEU A 176 -8.27 -7.54 3.10
C LEU A 176 -9.18 -6.32 2.94
N ASN A 177 -9.13 -5.75 1.74
CA ASN A 177 -10.14 -4.79 1.28
C ASN A 177 -11.44 -5.52 0.93
N SER A 178 -11.49 -6.82 1.14
CA SER A 178 -12.67 -7.59 0.85
C SER A 178 -13.67 -7.45 1.96
N ASN A 179 -14.84 -7.07 1.58
CA ASN A 179 -15.95 -7.04 2.44
C ASN A 179 -17.22 -7.37 1.72
N PRO A 180 -18.16 -8.05 2.24
CA PRO A 180 -19.51 -7.68 1.92
C PRO A 180 -19.72 -6.26 2.47
N SER A 181 -19.45 -5.23 1.66
CA SER A 181 -19.88 -3.88 2.05
C SER A 181 -21.39 -3.85 1.94
N LEU A 182 -22.04 -3.44 3.00
CA LEU A 182 -23.46 -3.12 2.95
C LEU A 182 -23.64 -1.96 1.96
N GLY A 183 -24.78 -1.94 1.25
CA GLY A 183 -25.09 -0.89 0.29
C GLY A 183 -24.49 -1.09 -1.10
N ALA A 184 -23.90 -2.23 -1.36
CA ALA A 184 -23.19 -2.48 -2.59
C ALA A 184 -23.70 -3.72 -3.31
N ASP A 185 -24.96 -3.76 -3.65
CA ASP A 185 -25.44 -4.82 -4.55
C ASP A 185 -24.69 -4.84 -5.89
N THR A 186 -24.07 -3.74 -6.30
CA THR A 186 -23.34 -3.65 -7.57
C THR A 186 -22.25 -2.61 -7.63
N GLY A 187 -21.77 -2.06 -6.52
CA GLY A 187 -20.81 -0.99 -6.69
C GLY A 187 -20.30 -0.28 -5.45
N GLY A 188 -20.47 -0.83 -4.26
CA GLY A 188 -19.99 -0.19 -3.05
C GLY A 188 -18.47 -0.07 -3.00
N VAL A 189 -18.04 0.82 -2.16
CA VAL A 189 -16.63 1.12 -1.96
C VAL A 189 -16.14 0.33 -0.76
N ASP A 190 -15.10 -0.46 -0.95
CA ASP A 190 -14.47 -1.21 0.13
C ASP A 190 -13.79 -0.26 1.13
N ILE A 191 -13.82 -0.63 2.41
CA ILE A 191 -13.11 0.09 3.47
C ILE A 191 -11.68 -0.43 3.57
N SER A 192 -10.72 0.49 3.55
CA SER A 192 -9.30 0.17 3.64
C SER A 192 -8.91 -0.33 5.03
N ALA A 193 -8.31 -1.50 5.10
CA ALA A 193 -7.65 -1.95 6.31
C ALA A 193 -6.31 -1.22 6.57
N LEU A 194 -5.72 -0.58 5.55
CA LEU A 194 -4.55 0.28 5.69
C LEU A 194 -4.87 1.65 6.28
N ALA A 195 -6.08 2.16 6.04
CA ALA A 195 -6.52 3.44 6.60
C ALA A 195 -6.58 3.44 8.14
N ASP A 196 -6.62 2.26 8.75
CA ASP A 196 -6.63 2.10 10.21
C ASP A 196 -5.23 2.18 10.82
N ILE A 197 -4.14 2.19 10.05
CA ILE A 197 -2.77 2.24 10.59
C ILE A 197 -2.37 3.70 10.81
N PRO A 198 -1.90 4.08 12.03
CA PRO A 198 -1.54 5.46 12.34
C PRO A 198 -0.24 5.87 11.63
N ILE A 199 -0.30 6.83 10.69
CA ILE A 199 0.88 7.30 9.95
C ILE A 199 1.89 7.96 10.86
N GLU A 200 1.43 8.72 11.87
CA GLU A 200 2.29 9.43 12.82
C GLU A 200 3.18 8.51 13.67
N SER A 201 2.81 7.24 13.80
CA SER A 201 3.61 6.24 14.51
C SER A 201 4.69 5.58 13.66
N ILE A 202 4.72 5.85 12.35
CA ILE A 202 5.61 5.17 11.41
C ILE A 202 6.99 5.81 11.43
N GLU A 203 8.04 4.99 11.59
CA GLU A 203 9.44 5.35 11.43
C GLU A 203 9.87 5.23 9.97
N ARG A 204 9.48 4.11 9.31
CA ARG A 204 9.73 3.89 7.90
C ARG A 204 8.83 2.81 7.31
N ILE A 205 8.69 2.85 5.99
CA ILE A 205 8.01 1.81 5.21
C ILE A 205 9.03 1.21 4.25
N GLU A 206 9.12 -0.12 4.21
CA GLU A 206 9.93 -0.87 3.26
C GLU A 206 9.00 -1.65 2.34
N TYR A 207 9.11 -1.43 1.04
CA TYR A 207 8.35 -2.16 0.04
C TYR A 207 9.25 -3.14 -0.70
N ILE A 208 9.05 -4.43 -0.45
CA ILE A 208 9.85 -5.53 -0.96
C ILE A 208 9.05 -6.23 -2.07
N LYS A 209 9.65 -6.36 -3.25
CA LYS A 209 8.97 -6.81 -4.47
C LYS A 209 9.35 -8.23 -4.85
N GLY A 210 8.41 -8.88 -5.56
CA GLY A 210 8.63 -10.16 -6.22
C GLY A 210 8.79 -11.37 -5.30
N GLY A 211 8.94 -12.55 -5.90
CA GLY A 211 9.01 -13.84 -5.21
C GLY A 211 10.19 -14.00 -4.25
N ALA A 212 11.25 -13.18 -4.42
CA ALA A 212 12.39 -13.22 -3.52
C ALA A 212 12.08 -12.71 -2.08
N ALA A 213 10.93 -12.02 -1.87
CA ALA A 213 10.46 -11.62 -0.55
C ALA A 213 9.95 -12.81 0.29
N THR A 214 9.50 -13.88 -0.34
CA THR A 214 8.79 -14.97 0.32
C THR A 214 9.59 -15.71 1.38
N THR A 215 10.89 -15.89 1.16
CA THR A 215 11.74 -16.67 2.07
C THR A 215 11.62 -16.19 3.52
N LEU A 216 11.52 -14.89 3.74
CA LEU A 216 11.51 -14.29 5.08
C LEU A 216 10.12 -13.85 5.57
N TYR A 217 9.17 -13.58 4.66
CA TYR A 217 7.90 -12.96 5.01
C TYR A 217 6.67 -13.87 4.92
N GLY A 218 6.83 -15.05 4.36
CA GLY A 218 5.73 -16.00 4.18
C GLY A 218 5.56 -16.40 2.71
N ALA A 219 5.05 -17.58 2.48
CA ALA A 219 4.90 -18.15 1.15
C ALA A 219 3.96 -17.32 0.26
N ASP A 220 2.96 -16.68 0.82
CA ASP A 220 1.93 -15.88 0.14
C ASP A 220 2.34 -14.42 -0.15
N ALA A 221 3.64 -14.12 -0.09
CA ALA A 221 4.17 -12.81 -0.43
C ALA A 221 4.41 -12.60 -1.95
N ALA A 222 3.68 -13.30 -2.82
CA ALA A 222 3.82 -13.21 -4.28
C ALA A 222 3.60 -11.79 -4.82
N ASN A 223 2.65 -11.06 -4.25
CA ASN A 223 2.34 -9.67 -4.59
C ASN A 223 3.28 -8.64 -3.93
N GLY A 224 4.35 -9.11 -3.26
CA GLY A 224 5.27 -8.29 -2.48
C GLY A 224 4.85 -8.12 -1.02
N VAL A 225 5.65 -7.36 -0.29
CA VAL A 225 5.47 -7.09 1.15
C VAL A 225 5.63 -5.61 1.42
N ILE A 226 4.68 -5.03 2.13
CA ILE A 226 4.80 -3.70 2.73
C ILE A 226 5.12 -3.90 4.21
N GLN A 227 6.38 -3.64 4.57
CA GLN A 227 6.81 -3.69 5.96
C GLN A 227 6.79 -2.30 6.56
N ILE A 228 6.02 -2.13 7.63
CA ILE A 228 5.88 -0.89 8.38
C ILE A 228 6.62 -1.06 9.70
N ILE A 229 7.56 -0.17 9.95
CA ILE A 229 8.34 -0.12 11.18
C ILE A 229 7.90 1.10 11.96
N THR A 230 7.47 0.89 13.21
CA THR A 230 6.98 1.98 14.07
C THR A 230 8.08 2.57 14.94
N LYS A 231 7.90 3.82 15.32
CA LYS A 231 8.81 4.57 16.19
C LYS A 231 8.93 3.93 17.58
N LYS A 232 10.15 3.73 18.05
CA LYS A 232 10.42 3.15 19.37
C LYS A 232 11.22 4.08 20.29
N GLY A 233 11.38 5.34 19.86
CA GLY A 233 12.18 6.36 20.56
C GLY A 233 13.68 6.24 20.30
N LYS A 234 14.39 7.34 20.56
CA LYS A 234 15.84 7.47 20.38
C LYS A 234 16.50 7.74 21.72
N ALA A 235 17.71 7.19 21.94
CA ALA A 235 18.48 7.43 23.13
C ALA A 235 19.08 8.85 23.13
N GLY A 236 19.10 9.50 24.29
CA GLY A 236 19.69 10.84 24.49
C GLY A 236 18.79 12.01 24.06
N GLU A 237 17.69 11.74 23.36
CA GLU A 237 16.72 12.77 22.96
C GLU A 237 15.44 12.65 23.80
N SER A 238 14.96 13.76 24.34
CA SER A 238 13.61 13.88 24.86
C SER A 238 12.91 14.98 24.09
N ASN A 239 11.97 14.62 23.25
CA ASN A 239 11.24 15.55 22.39
C ASN A 239 9.74 15.34 22.60
N ILE A 240 9.04 16.44 22.89
CA ILE A 240 7.59 16.48 22.92
C ILE A 240 7.15 17.41 21.80
N PHE A 241 6.20 16.96 20.98
CA PHE A 241 5.62 17.84 19.97
C PHE A 241 4.10 17.86 20.06
N VAL A 242 3.54 19.01 19.72
CA VAL A 242 2.11 19.20 19.46
C VAL A 242 1.97 19.75 18.05
N GLU A 243 1.16 19.10 17.24
CA GLU A 243 0.87 19.53 15.87
C GLU A 243 -0.63 19.70 15.69
N THR A 244 -1.01 20.79 15.04
CA THR A 244 -2.38 21.05 14.61
C THR A 244 -2.39 21.22 13.10
N ARG A 245 -3.29 20.51 12.43
CA ARG A 245 -3.56 20.63 11.00
C ARG A 245 -5.00 21.04 10.81
N ILE A 246 -5.23 22.12 10.07
CA ILE A 246 -6.55 22.62 9.75
C ILE A 246 -6.60 22.79 8.22
N GLY A 247 -7.65 22.27 7.61
CA GLY A 247 -7.77 22.28 6.16
C GLY A 247 -9.19 22.46 5.67
N ALA A 248 -9.30 22.83 4.41
CA ALA A 248 -10.54 22.84 3.64
C ALA A 248 -10.50 21.68 2.63
N ILE A 249 -11.61 20.99 2.48
CA ILE A 249 -11.83 19.91 1.53
C ILE A 249 -12.86 20.37 0.52
N SER A 250 -12.59 20.18 -0.78
CA SER A 250 -13.47 20.56 -1.88
C SER A 250 -13.62 19.39 -2.84
N GLY A 251 -14.82 19.13 -3.31
CA GLY A 251 -15.04 18.19 -4.40
C GLY A 251 -14.28 18.57 -5.66
N THR A 252 -13.95 17.58 -6.48
CA THR A 252 -13.24 17.77 -7.77
C THR A 252 -14.27 17.79 -8.89
N ASP A 253 -14.34 18.93 -9.59
CA ASP A 253 -15.21 19.16 -10.75
C ASP A 253 -14.60 18.79 -12.10
N ASP A 254 -13.31 18.40 -12.13
CA ASP A 254 -12.57 18.02 -13.35
C ASP A 254 -13.20 16.87 -14.15
N TYR A 255 -14.02 16.04 -13.50
CA TYR A 255 -14.57 14.80 -14.04
C TYR A 255 -16.08 14.83 -14.22
N LEU A 256 -16.72 15.98 -14.00
CA LEU A 256 -18.18 16.12 -14.11
C LEU A 256 -18.60 16.42 -15.54
N LYS A 257 -19.63 15.74 -15.99
CA LYS A 257 -20.35 16.12 -17.23
C LYS A 257 -21.15 17.39 -17.01
N TYR A 258 -21.75 17.55 -15.85
CA TYR A 258 -22.66 18.66 -15.52
C TYR A 258 -22.12 19.48 -14.33
N SER A 259 -21.99 20.79 -14.53
CA SER A 259 -21.60 21.71 -13.43
C SER A 259 -22.64 21.73 -12.29
N ARG A 260 -23.89 21.52 -12.61
CA ARG A 260 -25.01 21.42 -11.64
C ARG A 260 -24.87 20.24 -10.66
N THR A 261 -24.12 19.18 -11.03
CA THR A 261 -23.80 18.08 -10.08
C THR A 261 -22.96 18.59 -8.91
N ALA A 262 -21.98 19.46 -9.19
CA ALA A 262 -21.18 20.07 -8.11
C ALA A 262 -22.04 21.00 -7.23
N GLU A 263 -22.92 21.80 -7.84
CA GLU A 263 -23.86 22.67 -7.11
C GLU A 263 -24.77 21.88 -6.17
N ALA A 264 -25.23 20.68 -6.59
CA ALA A 264 -26.15 19.86 -5.82
C ALA A 264 -25.49 19.06 -4.70
N LEU A 265 -24.22 18.66 -4.85
CA LEU A 265 -23.61 17.65 -4.00
C LEU A 265 -22.35 18.12 -3.29
N PHE A 266 -21.63 19.13 -3.82
CA PHE A 266 -20.36 19.51 -3.25
C PHE A 266 -20.50 20.72 -2.31
N GLU A 267 -20.15 20.47 -1.06
CA GLU A 267 -20.02 21.53 -0.04
C GLU A 267 -18.58 21.51 0.50
N PRO A 268 -17.96 22.67 0.71
CA PRO A 268 -16.63 22.72 1.30
C PRO A 268 -16.64 22.15 2.71
N GLY A 269 -15.91 21.07 2.93
CA GLY A 269 -15.73 20.43 4.24
C GLY A 269 -14.53 20.99 4.99
N LEU A 270 -14.49 20.72 6.29
CA LEU A 270 -13.38 21.06 7.17
C LEU A 270 -12.64 19.82 7.61
N LEU A 271 -11.31 19.90 7.58
CA LEU A 271 -10.40 18.91 8.13
C LEU A 271 -9.71 19.51 9.35
N ASN A 272 -9.75 18.77 10.47
CA ASN A 272 -9.04 19.13 11.69
C ASN A 272 -8.28 17.91 12.20
N GLU A 273 -6.98 18.06 12.45
CA GLU A 273 -6.18 17.02 13.05
C GLU A 273 -5.31 17.59 14.17
N TYR A 274 -5.31 16.92 15.30
CA TYR A 274 -4.49 17.24 16.46
C TYR A 274 -3.60 16.05 16.76
N ARG A 275 -2.30 16.27 16.84
CA ARG A 275 -1.31 15.25 17.14
C ARG A 275 -0.48 15.63 18.36
N LEU A 276 -0.25 14.68 19.23
CA LEU A 276 0.69 14.75 20.33
C LEU A 276 1.68 13.61 20.18
N GLY A 277 2.96 13.93 20.24
CA GLY A 277 4.03 12.92 20.25
C GLY A 277 5.02 13.18 21.36
N MET A 278 5.53 12.11 21.95
CA MET A 278 6.59 12.12 22.94
C MET A 278 7.57 11.01 22.61
N ASN A 279 8.82 11.35 22.40
CA ASN A 279 9.88 10.35 22.26
C ASN A 279 11.05 10.69 23.17
N GLY A 280 11.82 9.68 23.56
CA GLY A 280 13.00 9.90 24.39
C GLY A 280 13.54 8.61 24.97
N GLY A 281 14.52 8.75 25.83
CA GLY A 281 15.08 7.63 26.56
C GLY A 281 16.57 7.74 26.84
N THR A 282 17.12 6.62 27.26
CA THR A 282 18.55 6.43 27.54
C THR A 282 19.07 5.28 26.67
N GLU A 283 20.37 5.03 26.67
CA GLU A 283 20.96 3.87 26.02
C GLU A 283 20.39 2.51 26.50
N VAL A 284 19.83 2.50 27.73
CA VAL A 284 19.23 1.30 28.32
C VAL A 284 17.77 1.12 27.90
N SER A 285 17.00 2.21 27.80
CA SER A 285 15.59 2.13 27.42
C SER A 285 15.13 3.38 26.68
N THR A 286 14.40 3.18 25.57
CA THR A 286 13.78 4.23 24.78
C THR A 286 12.28 4.02 24.71
N TYR A 287 11.55 5.11 24.50
CA TYR A 287 10.10 5.08 24.36
C TYR A 287 9.63 6.08 23.31
N ASN A 288 8.53 5.75 22.67
CA ASN A 288 7.73 6.65 21.85
C ASN A 288 6.27 6.52 22.26
N PHE A 289 5.58 7.63 22.34
CA PHE A 289 4.14 7.70 22.52
C PHE A 289 3.57 8.68 21.51
N SER A 290 2.50 8.32 20.83
CA SER A 290 1.74 9.22 19.97
C SER A 290 0.25 9.08 20.19
N ALA A 291 -0.45 10.20 20.07
CA ALA A 291 -1.90 10.27 20.11
C ALA A 291 -2.37 11.22 19.03
N SER A 292 -3.43 10.87 18.30
CA SER A 292 -4.05 11.76 17.33
C SER A 292 -5.56 11.72 17.37
N LEU A 293 -6.16 12.86 17.05
CA LEU A 293 -7.59 13.02 16.79
C LEU A 293 -7.72 13.68 15.42
N TYR A 294 -8.31 12.98 14.49
CA TYR A 294 -8.61 13.44 13.15
C TYR A 294 -10.13 13.54 12.96
N LYS A 295 -10.60 14.64 12.38
CA LYS A 295 -11.97 14.84 11.96
C LYS A 295 -11.98 15.41 10.54
N ASP A 296 -12.77 14.79 9.67
CA ASP A 296 -12.96 15.12 8.27
C ASP A 296 -14.47 15.21 8.00
N ASP A 297 -14.94 16.41 7.69
CA ASP A 297 -16.35 16.67 7.32
C ASP A 297 -16.56 16.46 5.80
N SER A 298 -15.52 15.97 5.07
CA SER A 298 -15.54 15.69 3.64
C SER A 298 -15.99 16.87 2.74
N PHE A 299 -16.35 16.58 1.49
CA PHE A 299 -16.76 17.56 0.49
C PHE A 299 -18.23 17.46 0.10
N ASN A 300 -19.00 16.66 0.80
CA ASN A 300 -20.46 16.58 0.66
C ASN A 300 -21.13 16.60 2.03
N ASP A 301 -22.45 16.83 2.04
CA ASP A 301 -23.27 17.02 3.25
C ASP A 301 -23.47 15.78 4.13
N ILE A 302 -22.93 14.61 3.74
CA ILE A 302 -23.15 13.32 4.41
C ILE A 302 -21.86 12.70 4.92
N ASN A 303 -20.81 12.70 4.07
CA ASN A 303 -19.56 12.02 4.38
C ASN A 303 -18.85 12.68 5.55
N GLU A 304 -18.60 11.92 6.60
CA GLU A 304 -17.85 12.35 7.79
C GLU A 304 -16.95 11.21 8.27
N GLN A 305 -15.77 11.54 8.75
CA GLN A 305 -14.91 10.58 9.44
C GLN A 305 -14.29 11.17 10.70
N ILE A 306 -14.33 10.41 11.78
CA ILE A 306 -13.61 10.72 13.02
C ILE A 306 -12.70 9.54 13.34
N LYS A 307 -11.36 9.80 13.41
CA LYS A 307 -10.37 8.77 13.75
C LYS A 307 -9.59 9.19 15.01
N ARG A 308 -9.44 8.26 15.94
CA ARG A 308 -8.73 8.42 17.21
C ARG A 308 -7.66 7.35 17.29
N ASN A 309 -6.42 7.76 17.43
CA ASN A 309 -5.27 6.86 17.47
C ASN A 309 -4.51 7.03 18.76
N LEU A 310 -4.02 5.90 19.29
CA LEU A 310 -3.04 5.85 20.38
C LEU A 310 -1.97 4.83 19.99
N SER A 311 -0.71 5.22 20.05
CA SER A 311 0.41 4.32 19.75
C SER A 311 1.50 4.43 20.80
N PHE A 312 2.13 3.31 21.10
CA PHE A 312 3.23 3.21 22.04
C PHE A 312 4.31 2.29 21.50
N GLY A 313 5.53 2.76 21.50
CA GLY A 313 6.73 2.01 21.15
C GLY A 313 7.75 2.03 22.29
N PHE A 314 8.41 0.92 22.52
CA PHE A 314 9.34 0.77 23.64
C PHE A 314 10.49 -0.17 23.28
N THR A 315 11.72 0.20 23.69
CA THR A 315 12.89 -0.68 23.63
C THR A 315 13.60 -0.67 24.98
N ARG A 316 14.02 -1.83 25.45
CA ARG A 316 14.83 -1.94 26.67
C ARG A 316 15.92 -3.00 26.52
N ASN A 317 17.15 -2.61 26.79
CA ASN A 317 18.25 -3.52 27.03
C ASN A 317 18.15 -4.03 28.48
N ILE A 318 17.61 -5.25 28.69
CA ILE A 318 17.41 -5.85 30.02
C ILE A 318 18.78 -6.14 30.64
N ASN A 319 19.71 -6.61 29.80
CA ASN A 319 21.13 -6.78 30.09
C ASN A 319 21.91 -6.81 28.75
N ASP A 320 23.22 -7.03 28.80
CA ASP A 320 24.11 -7.04 27.62
C ASP A 320 23.73 -8.10 26.58
N LYS A 321 22.96 -9.11 26.97
CA LYS A 321 22.56 -10.23 26.10
C LYS A 321 21.10 -10.15 25.65
N LEU A 322 20.21 -9.55 26.42
CA LEU A 322 18.78 -9.57 26.19
C LEU A 322 18.25 -8.15 25.97
N ARG A 323 17.71 -7.93 24.76
CA ARG A 323 16.93 -6.74 24.40
C ARG A 323 15.48 -7.12 24.21
N TYR A 324 14.60 -6.29 24.73
CA TYR A 324 13.15 -6.36 24.55
C TYR A 324 12.66 -5.15 23.77
N GLN A 325 11.79 -5.38 22.79
CA GLN A 325 11.10 -4.35 22.03
C GLN A 325 9.60 -4.64 22.06
N ALA A 326 8.79 -3.61 22.20
CA ALA A 326 7.34 -3.70 22.14
C ALA A 326 6.77 -2.54 21.33
N SER A 327 5.71 -2.81 20.61
CA SER A 327 4.85 -1.79 20.00
C SER A 327 3.38 -2.16 20.21
N MET A 328 2.55 -1.15 20.43
CA MET A 328 1.11 -1.29 20.55
C MET A 328 0.44 -0.11 19.86
N SER A 329 -0.66 -0.36 19.18
CA SER A 329 -1.52 0.68 18.64
C SER A 329 -2.98 0.33 18.86
N TYR A 330 -3.79 1.35 19.12
CA TYR A 330 -5.24 1.26 19.15
C TYR A 330 -5.83 2.36 18.29
N VAL A 331 -6.74 1.98 17.42
CA VAL A 331 -7.44 2.87 16.53
C VAL A 331 -8.94 2.67 16.67
N ASN A 332 -9.65 3.77 16.84
CA ASN A 332 -11.10 3.82 16.72
C ASN A 332 -11.45 4.78 15.58
N MET A 333 -12.23 4.32 14.62
CA MET A 333 -12.70 5.12 13.49
C MET A 333 -14.21 4.99 13.36
N ASP A 334 -14.89 6.12 13.31
CA ASP A 334 -16.32 6.23 13.01
C ASP A 334 -16.46 6.99 11.68
N SER A 335 -17.28 6.50 10.75
CA SER A 335 -17.55 7.17 9.48
C SER A 335 -19.03 7.11 9.13
N ASN A 336 -19.57 8.23 8.63
CA ASN A 336 -20.83 8.29 7.91
C ASN A 336 -20.52 8.41 6.42
N LEU A 337 -21.21 7.68 5.56
CA LEU A 337 -20.96 7.65 4.13
C LEU A 337 -22.24 7.84 3.32
N ASP A 338 -22.16 8.47 2.15
CA ASP A 338 -23.21 8.49 1.15
C ASP A 338 -23.17 7.21 0.28
N TYR A 339 -24.27 6.93 -0.39
CA TYR A 339 -24.29 5.92 -1.45
C TYR A 339 -23.41 6.35 -2.61
N ASN A 340 -22.57 5.44 -3.09
CA ASN A 340 -21.60 5.71 -4.12
C ASN A 340 -21.62 4.66 -5.22
N ALA A 341 -21.06 5.00 -6.39
CA ALA A 341 -20.97 4.11 -7.56
C ALA A 341 -22.33 3.58 -8.07
N ASN A 342 -22.35 2.35 -8.55
CA ASN A 342 -23.49 1.74 -9.25
C ASN A 342 -24.63 1.32 -8.32
N THR A 343 -25.22 2.24 -7.61
CA THR A 343 -26.47 1.99 -6.90
C THR A 343 -27.53 3.00 -7.31
N SER A 344 -28.79 2.56 -7.41
CA SER A 344 -29.92 3.44 -7.67
C SER A 344 -30.12 4.48 -6.58
N LEU A 345 -29.48 4.28 -5.42
CA LEU A 345 -29.52 5.16 -4.26
C LEU A 345 -28.45 6.27 -4.32
N SER A 346 -27.42 6.13 -5.16
CA SER A 346 -26.40 7.17 -5.32
C SER A 346 -26.93 8.41 -6.01
N ARG A 347 -26.83 9.55 -5.32
CA ARG A 347 -27.17 10.87 -5.84
C ARG A 347 -26.24 11.24 -7.00
N PHE A 348 -24.94 11.01 -6.82
CA PHE A 348 -23.91 11.29 -7.81
C PHE A 348 -24.14 10.52 -9.11
N SER A 349 -24.33 9.21 -9.03
CA SER A 349 -24.64 8.38 -10.18
C SER A 349 -25.99 8.75 -10.82
N GLY A 350 -26.95 9.22 -10.03
CA GLY A 350 -28.24 9.71 -10.51
C GLY A 350 -28.10 10.91 -11.42
N PHE A 351 -27.24 11.87 -11.09
CA PHE A 351 -26.95 13.06 -11.90
C PHE A 351 -26.05 12.71 -13.08
N GLU A 352 -24.85 12.20 -12.82
CA GLU A 352 -23.83 11.96 -13.84
C GLU A 352 -24.21 10.83 -14.84
N GLY A 353 -25.04 9.91 -14.45
CA GLY A 353 -25.59 8.87 -15.33
C GLY A 353 -26.88 9.29 -16.06
N GLY A 354 -27.32 10.54 -15.97
CA GLY A 354 -28.52 11.04 -16.66
C GLY A 354 -29.85 10.52 -16.12
N GLY A 355 -29.88 9.98 -14.90
CA GLY A 355 -31.10 9.50 -14.24
C GLY A 355 -32.08 10.62 -13.89
N ARG A 356 -31.63 11.86 -13.90
CA ARG A 356 -32.39 13.09 -13.67
C ARG A 356 -32.62 13.92 -14.94
N GLY A 357 -32.26 13.39 -16.11
CA GLY A 357 -32.33 14.09 -17.39
C GLY A 357 -31.01 14.81 -17.73
N ASP A 358 -31.06 15.69 -18.73
CA ASP A 358 -29.94 16.54 -19.10
C ASP A 358 -29.95 17.79 -18.22
N LEU A 359 -28.99 17.88 -17.31
CA LEU A 359 -28.92 18.97 -16.34
C LEU A 359 -28.54 20.31 -17.00
N ASP A 360 -27.81 20.31 -18.13
CA ASP A 360 -27.39 21.53 -18.82
C ASP A 360 -28.57 22.26 -19.50
N THR A 361 -29.59 21.49 -19.91
CA THR A 361 -30.78 22.02 -20.58
C THR A 361 -32.03 22.10 -19.68
N MET A 362 -31.92 21.64 -18.44
CA MET A 362 -33.02 21.61 -17.47
C MET A 362 -33.43 23.04 -17.07
N GLU A 363 -34.75 23.32 -17.12
CA GLU A 363 -35.32 24.59 -16.64
C GLU A 363 -35.05 24.79 -15.13
N ASP A 364 -34.80 26.04 -14.72
CA ASP A 364 -34.44 26.36 -13.33
C ASP A 364 -35.46 25.92 -12.30
N ALA A 365 -36.76 26.04 -12.61
CA ALA A 365 -37.82 25.57 -11.70
C ALA A 365 -37.82 24.04 -11.50
N THR A 366 -37.43 23.29 -12.52
CA THR A 366 -37.24 21.84 -12.44
C THR A 366 -35.95 21.51 -11.68
N TRP A 367 -34.91 22.29 -11.91
CA TRP A 367 -33.64 22.16 -11.18
C TRP A 367 -33.80 22.40 -9.68
N ASP A 368 -34.54 23.47 -9.28
CA ASP A 368 -34.84 23.77 -7.87
C ASP A 368 -35.53 22.55 -7.19
N THR A 369 -36.44 21.90 -7.92
CA THR A 369 -37.15 20.72 -7.43
C THR A 369 -36.20 19.52 -7.26
N GLU A 370 -35.27 19.30 -8.22
CA GLU A 370 -34.28 18.21 -8.14
C GLU A 370 -33.22 18.49 -7.04
N LEU A 371 -32.88 19.75 -6.83
CA LEU A 371 -31.99 20.18 -5.75
C LEU A 371 -32.60 19.88 -4.37
N GLU A 372 -33.86 20.29 -4.16
CA GLU A 372 -34.59 19.97 -2.93
C GLU A 372 -34.72 18.46 -2.71
N ARG A 373 -35.04 17.73 -3.77
CA ARG A 373 -35.11 16.28 -3.75
C ARG A 373 -33.79 15.63 -3.37
N SER A 374 -32.65 16.06 -3.96
CA SER A 374 -31.30 15.59 -3.66
C SER A 374 -30.96 15.84 -2.19
N SER A 375 -31.24 17.05 -1.68
CA SER A 375 -31.06 17.40 -0.28
C SER A 375 -31.88 16.50 0.66
N ASN A 376 -33.12 16.22 0.30
CA ASN A 376 -34.00 15.36 1.12
C ASN A 376 -33.54 13.89 1.11
N ILE A 377 -33.01 13.39 -0.01
CA ILE A 377 -32.37 12.08 -0.07
C ILE A 377 -31.14 12.07 0.86
N GLY A 378 -30.27 13.07 0.74
CA GLY A 378 -29.07 13.17 1.57
C GLY A 378 -29.35 13.13 3.06
N LYS A 379 -30.33 13.93 3.53
CA LYS A 379 -30.76 13.94 4.94
C LYS A 379 -31.34 12.61 5.43
N SER A 380 -31.71 11.72 4.51
CA SER A 380 -32.32 10.43 4.81
C SER A 380 -31.29 9.26 4.73
N VAL A 381 -30.08 9.53 4.28
CA VAL A 381 -29.01 8.51 4.23
C VAL A 381 -28.53 8.20 5.65
N ASP A 382 -28.43 6.92 5.97
CA ASP A 382 -27.89 6.44 7.27
C ASP A 382 -26.99 5.21 7.05
N ILE A 383 -25.78 5.47 6.53
CA ILE A 383 -24.73 4.46 6.37
C ILE A 383 -23.60 4.78 7.35
N LYS A 384 -23.40 3.89 8.33
CA LYS A 384 -22.42 4.07 9.40
C LYS A 384 -21.43 2.93 9.43
N ASN A 385 -20.17 3.29 9.52
CA ASN A 385 -19.07 2.34 9.71
C ASN A 385 -18.32 2.66 10.99
N ARG A 386 -18.05 1.64 11.79
CA ARG A 386 -17.20 1.74 12.98
C ARG A 386 -16.12 0.69 12.94
N VAL A 387 -14.87 1.13 13.04
CA VAL A 387 -13.71 0.26 13.14
C VAL A 387 -13.07 0.43 14.51
N ASN A 388 -12.71 -0.69 15.13
CA ASN A 388 -11.80 -0.73 16.27
C ASN A 388 -10.68 -1.70 15.91
N ARG A 389 -9.43 -1.26 16.00
CA ARG A 389 -8.26 -2.08 15.76
C ARG A 389 -7.27 -1.99 16.90
N PHE A 390 -6.78 -3.13 17.33
CA PHE A 390 -5.70 -3.24 18.29
C PHE A 390 -4.61 -4.12 17.73
N THR A 391 -3.40 -3.56 17.59
CA THR A 391 -2.23 -4.29 17.11
C THR A 391 -1.16 -4.25 18.19
N ALA A 392 -0.54 -5.38 18.50
CA ALA A 392 0.53 -5.47 19.49
C ALA A 392 1.63 -6.41 19.03
N SER A 393 2.88 -5.96 19.10
CA SER A 393 4.09 -6.74 18.80
C SER A 393 5.03 -6.76 20.00
N ASN A 394 5.59 -7.94 20.29
CA ASN A 394 6.62 -8.14 21.30
C ASN A 394 7.78 -8.90 20.66
N LYS A 395 8.98 -8.35 20.73
CA LYS A 395 10.20 -8.93 20.17
C LYS A 395 11.27 -9.05 21.27
N PHE A 396 11.79 -10.24 21.42
CA PHE A 396 12.92 -10.57 22.29
C PHE A 396 14.13 -10.91 21.43
N ILE A 397 15.24 -10.23 21.66
CA ILE A 397 16.51 -10.39 20.94
C ILE A 397 17.52 -10.86 21.97
N TYR A 398 18.01 -12.10 21.81
CA TYR A 398 18.94 -12.71 22.75
C TYR A 398 20.27 -13.09 22.07
N LYS A 399 21.37 -12.52 22.56
CA LYS A 399 22.72 -12.81 22.07
C LYS A 399 23.25 -14.11 22.70
N LEU A 400 23.37 -15.13 21.88
CA LEU A 400 23.95 -16.42 22.21
C LEU A 400 25.48 -16.39 21.99
N PRO A 401 26.25 -17.36 22.53
CA PRO A 401 27.67 -17.56 22.14
C PRO A 401 27.82 -17.76 20.63
N TYR A 402 29.04 -17.57 20.13
CA TYR A 402 29.43 -17.78 18.73
C TYR A 402 28.74 -16.83 17.73
N ASN A 403 28.50 -15.56 18.11
CA ASN A 403 27.84 -14.55 17.28
C ASN A 403 26.47 -14.99 16.73
N ILE A 404 25.73 -15.77 17.50
CA ILE A 404 24.35 -16.14 17.19
C ILE A 404 23.41 -15.17 17.91
N GLU A 405 22.46 -14.62 17.20
CA GLU A 405 21.36 -13.82 17.71
C GLU A 405 20.04 -14.60 17.55
N ALA A 406 19.36 -14.89 18.64
CA ALA A 406 18.03 -15.49 18.64
C ALA A 406 16.99 -14.36 18.74
N ASN A 407 16.09 -14.31 17.78
CA ASN A 407 14.98 -13.36 17.74
C ASN A 407 13.66 -14.12 17.89
N PHE A 408 12.88 -13.76 18.89
CA PHE A 408 11.52 -14.27 19.06
C PHE A 408 10.54 -13.11 18.99
N THR A 409 9.65 -13.15 18.03
CA THR A 409 8.57 -12.17 17.85
C THR A 409 7.23 -12.85 18.06
N ALA A 410 6.37 -12.26 18.87
CA ALA A 410 4.99 -12.71 19.06
C ALA A 410 4.07 -11.49 19.14
N GLY A 411 2.96 -11.57 18.46
CA GLY A 411 1.99 -10.47 18.49
C GLY A 411 0.69 -10.81 17.81
N LEU A 412 -0.22 -9.87 17.89
CA LEU A 412 -1.58 -10.01 17.40
C LEU A 412 -2.08 -8.74 16.74
N ASP A 413 -2.99 -8.92 15.79
CA ASP A 413 -3.82 -7.88 15.21
C ASP A 413 -5.29 -8.28 15.39
N PHE A 414 -6.06 -7.41 15.99
CA PHE A 414 -7.50 -7.61 16.20
C PHE A 414 -8.25 -6.42 15.65
N ARG A 415 -9.08 -6.66 14.64
CA ARG A 415 -9.89 -5.64 13.95
C ARG A 415 -11.36 -6.02 14.02
N THR A 416 -12.19 -5.12 14.52
CA THR A 416 -13.65 -5.22 14.45
C THR A 416 -14.19 -4.13 13.53
N LEU A 417 -14.99 -4.52 12.55
CA LEU A 417 -15.74 -3.62 11.67
C LEU A 417 -17.22 -3.84 11.92
N VAL A 418 -17.94 -2.78 12.22
CA VAL A 418 -19.41 -2.77 12.26
C VAL A 418 -19.89 -1.81 11.18
N GLN A 419 -20.62 -2.34 10.22
CA GLN A 419 -21.31 -1.56 9.19
C GLN A 419 -22.81 -1.62 9.45
N GLN A 420 -23.48 -0.51 9.26
CA GLN A 420 -24.93 -0.43 9.33
C GLN A 420 -25.42 0.43 8.18
N GLU A 421 -26.43 -0.06 7.49
CA GLU A 421 -27.17 0.67 6.46
C GLU A 421 -28.65 0.64 6.78
N ASN A 422 -29.28 1.80 6.74
CA ASN A 422 -30.69 1.96 6.98
C ASN A 422 -31.36 2.70 5.81
N SER A 423 -32.17 1.99 5.04
CA SER A 423 -32.98 2.58 3.96
C SER A 423 -34.39 2.84 4.46
N THR A 424 -34.73 4.11 4.56
CA THR A 424 -36.05 4.53 5.06
C THR A 424 -37.11 4.57 3.96
N ASN A 425 -38.38 4.44 4.30
CA ASN A 425 -39.49 4.65 3.35
C ASN A 425 -39.40 6.04 2.73
N GLN A 426 -39.12 7.06 3.56
CA GLN A 426 -39.05 8.44 3.10
C GLN A 426 -37.93 8.65 2.08
N MET A 427 -36.77 8.05 2.27
CA MET A 427 -35.66 8.08 1.29
C MET A 427 -36.08 7.46 -0.05
N LEU A 428 -36.73 6.29 -0.01
CA LEU A 428 -37.21 5.60 -1.21
C LEU A 428 -38.30 6.39 -1.96
N ILE A 429 -39.14 7.15 -1.21
CA ILE A 429 -40.12 8.07 -1.80
C ILE A 429 -39.41 9.23 -2.49
N TYR A 430 -38.48 9.90 -1.85
CA TYR A 430 -37.73 11.01 -2.43
C TYR A 430 -36.96 10.57 -3.68
N GLN A 431 -36.43 9.35 -3.66
CA GLN A 431 -35.77 8.79 -4.81
C GLN A 431 -36.73 8.47 -5.97
N GLY A 432 -38.01 8.29 -5.71
CA GLY A 432 -39.01 7.87 -6.66
C GLY A 432 -39.08 6.36 -6.88
N SER A 433 -38.43 5.59 -6.01
CA SER A 433 -38.44 4.12 -6.05
C SER A 433 -39.80 3.54 -5.60
N ILE A 434 -40.49 4.25 -4.72
CA ILE A 434 -41.83 3.89 -4.23
C ILE A 434 -42.76 5.12 -4.25
N PRO A 435 -44.09 4.93 -4.44
CA PRO A 435 -45.04 6.04 -4.40
C PRO A 435 -45.13 6.72 -3.02
N GLU A 436 -45.52 8.01 -3.00
CA GLU A 436 -45.80 8.73 -1.80
C GLU A 436 -46.90 8.03 -0.97
N GLY A 437 -46.78 8.03 0.37
CA GLY A 437 -47.67 7.34 1.29
C GLY A 437 -47.43 5.82 1.37
N THR A 438 -46.45 5.27 0.65
CA THR A 438 -46.04 3.87 0.85
C THR A 438 -45.35 3.72 2.21
N ALA A 439 -45.79 2.71 2.97
CA ALA A 439 -45.19 2.34 4.25
C ALA A 439 -44.66 0.89 4.20
N ASN A 440 -43.91 0.51 5.21
CA ASN A 440 -43.42 -0.87 5.41
C ASN A 440 -42.46 -1.37 4.26
N ARG A 441 -41.63 -0.48 3.77
CA ARG A 441 -40.56 -0.76 2.79
C ARG A 441 -39.17 -0.50 3.32
N ALA A 442 -39.07 0.10 4.52
CA ALA A 442 -37.77 0.35 5.15
C ALA A 442 -36.99 -0.96 5.34
N SER A 443 -35.67 -0.88 5.23
CA SER A 443 -34.73 -1.99 5.51
C SER A 443 -33.63 -1.53 6.44
N LEU A 444 -33.09 -2.48 7.20
CA LEU A 444 -31.92 -2.29 8.03
C LEU A 444 -30.98 -3.48 7.85
N ASP A 445 -29.79 -3.19 7.41
CA ASP A 445 -28.73 -4.17 7.27
C ASP A 445 -27.59 -3.86 8.25
N ARG A 446 -27.07 -4.88 8.93
CA ARG A 446 -25.97 -4.75 9.87
C ARG A 446 -24.99 -5.90 9.71
N LEU A 447 -23.76 -5.54 9.35
CA LEU A 447 -22.62 -6.44 9.27
C LEU A 447 -21.70 -6.21 10.47
N VAL A 448 -21.31 -7.29 11.14
CA VAL A 448 -20.23 -7.30 12.13
C VAL A 448 -19.16 -8.26 11.65
N ARG A 449 -17.96 -7.74 11.44
CA ARG A 449 -16.78 -8.54 11.08
C ARG A 449 -15.72 -8.42 12.17
N ASN A 450 -15.24 -9.56 12.66
CA ASN A 450 -14.13 -9.65 13.61
C ASN A 450 -13.00 -10.44 12.97
N ASN A 451 -11.90 -9.77 12.70
CA ASN A 451 -10.68 -10.39 12.22
C ASN A 451 -9.65 -10.45 13.34
N PHE A 452 -9.10 -11.61 13.59
CA PHE A 452 -8.04 -11.85 14.57
C PHE A 452 -6.89 -12.58 13.91
N THR A 453 -5.71 -11.98 13.91
CA THR A 453 -4.48 -12.57 13.38
C THR A 453 -3.45 -12.71 14.51
N LEU A 454 -2.96 -13.92 14.72
CA LEU A 454 -1.83 -14.23 15.60
C LEU A 454 -0.59 -14.49 14.75
N THR A 455 0.52 -13.87 15.10
CA THR A 455 1.82 -14.06 14.46
C THR A 455 2.84 -14.49 15.50
N THR A 456 3.60 -15.54 15.21
CA THR A 456 4.83 -15.89 15.96
C THR A 456 5.95 -16.21 14.99
N ASP A 457 7.16 -15.73 15.29
CA ASP A 457 8.37 -16.02 14.55
C ASP A 457 9.52 -16.27 15.53
N LEU A 458 10.26 -17.34 15.31
CA LEU A 458 11.50 -17.63 16.00
C LEU A 458 12.60 -17.82 14.97
N ASN A 459 13.62 -16.99 15.01
CA ASN A 459 14.76 -17.14 14.12
C ASN A 459 16.10 -16.98 14.83
N PHE A 460 17.11 -17.55 14.20
CA PHE A 460 18.51 -17.48 14.62
C PHE A 460 19.30 -16.86 13.50
N THR A 461 20.05 -15.80 13.81
CA THR A 461 20.98 -15.16 12.88
C THR A 461 22.39 -15.42 13.38
N HIS A 462 23.22 -16.08 12.57
CA HIS A 462 24.64 -16.28 12.82
C HIS A 462 25.46 -15.42 11.87
N ARG A 463 26.48 -14.76 12.40
CA ARG A 463 27.43 -13.95 11.61
C ARG A 463 28.84 -14.46 11.85
N ALA A 464 29.53 -14.78 10.75
CA ALA A 464 30.92 -15.25 10.80
C ALA A 464 31.72 -14.62 9.65
N SER A 465 32.98 -14.34 9.91
CA SER A 465 33.94 -13.92 8.87
C SER A 465 35.14 -14.86 8.92
N ILE A 466 35.50 -15.43 7.77
CA ILE A 466 36.65 -16.32 7.61
C ILE A 466 37.44 -15.82 6.40
N ASP A 467 38.63 -15.29 6.65
CA ASP A 467 39.49 -14.65 5.65
C ASP A 467 38.72 -13.55 4.86
N ASN A 468 38.44 -13.78 3.58
CA ASN A 468 37.76 -12.85 2.69
C ASN A 468 36.27 -13.21 2.48
N PHE A 469 35.72 -14.09 3.31
CA PHE A 469 34.35 -14.53 3.25
C PHE A 469 33.57 -14.07 4.49
N ASP A 470 32.46 -13.40 4.28
CA ASP A 470 31.49 -13.05 5.29
C ASP A 470 30.24 -13.91 5.13
N PHE A 471 29.79 -14.50 6.21
CA PHE A 471 28.61 -15.36 6.23
C PHE A 471 27.54 -14.74 7.12
N VAL A 472 26.31 -14.64 6.60
CA VAL A 472 25.13 -14.30 7.38
C VAL A 472 24.10 -15.39 7.16
N THR A 473 24.00 -16.28 8.14
CA THR A 473 23.07 -17.41 8.13
C THR A 473 21.82 -17.05 8.94
N ILE A 474 20.65 -17.21 8.36
CA ILE A 474 19.37 -17.03 9.05
C ILE A 474 18.58 -18.33 8.91
N ALA A 475 18.10 -18.89 10.04
CA ALA A 475 17.21 -20.03 10.05
C ALA A 475 16.07 -19.76 11.04
N GLY A 476 14.85 -20.09 10.66
CA GLY A 476 13.71 -19.80 11.52
C GLY A 476 12.46 -20.59 11.20
N ALA A 477 11.45 -20.39 12.06
CA ALA A 477 10.13 -20.95 11.94
C ALA A 477 9.08 -19.86 12.21
N GLN A 478 8.06 -19.82 11.37
CA GLN A 478 6.95 -18.88 11.44
C GLN A 478 5.63 -19.60 11.59
N PHE A 479 4.72 -18.96 12.30
CA PHE A 479 3.34 -19.40 12.42
C PHE A 479 2.41 -18.20 12.35
N PHE A 480 1.42 -18.29 11.46
CA PHE A 480 0.34 -17.32 11.32
C PHE A 480 -1.00 -18.05 11.46
N ARG A 481 -1.91 -17.49 12.25
CA ARG A 481 -3.29 -17.95 12.32
C ARG A 481 -4.21 -16.76 12.20
N THR A 482 -5.11 -16.81 11.24
CA THR A 482 -6.16 -15.81 11.04
C THR A 482 -7.52 -16.46 11.28
N THR A 483 -8.36 -15.80 12.09
CA THR A 483 -9.77 -16.14 12.26
C THR A 483 -10.59 -14.94 11.85
N ASP A 484 -11.42 -15.08 10.83
CA ASP A 484 -12.34 -14.05 10.32
C ASP A 484 -13.78 -14.52 10.56
N ARG A 485 -14.53 -13.76 11.34
CA ARG A 485 -15.94 -14.04 11.66
C ARG A 485 -16.79 -12.89 11.15
N GLN A 486 -17.80 -13.22 10.36
CA GLN A 486 -18.73 -12.26 9.81
C GLN A 486 -20.16 -12.67 10.16
N ASN A 487 -20.95 -11.72 10.64
CA ASN A 487 -22.34 -11.89 10.95
C ASN A 487 -23.13 -10.75 10.29
N LEU A 488 -23.92 -11.10 9.28
CA LEU A 488 -24.83 -10.17 8.61
C LEU A 488 -26.26 -10.46 9.07
N VAL A 489 -26.95 -9.46 9.55
CA VAL A 489 -28.37 -9.50 9.85
C VAL A 489 -29.08 -8.43 9.06
N SER A 490 -30.17 -8.83 8.39
CA SER A 490 -30.98 -7.96 7.54
C SER A 490 -32.43 -7.99 7.97
N GLY A 491 -33.05 -6.81 8.02
CA GLY A 491 -34.48 -6.66 8.25
C GLY A 491 -35.11 -5.88 7.11
N SER A 492 -36.29 -6.30 6.62
CA SER A 492 -37.00 -5.62 5.55
C SER A 492 -38.51 -5.56 5.81
N GLY A 493 -39.19 -4.62 5.13
CA GLY A 493 -40.61 -4.40 5.27
C GLY A 493 -41.00 -3.61 6.53
N GLY A 494 -40.09 -2.85 7.11
CA GLY A 494 -40.29 -2.08 8.33
C GLY A 494 -40.84 -0.67 8.12
N VAL A 495 -41.06 0.02 9.23
CA VAL A 495 -41.41 1.43 9.27
C VAL A 495 -40.16 2.29 9.54
N ASP A 496 -40.25 3.57 9.18
CA ASP A 496 -39.18 4.52 9.47
C ASP A 496 -38.94 4.66 10.97
N GLY A 497 -37.67 4.89 11.36
CA GLY A 497 -37.24 4.96 12.77
C GLY A 497 -37.00 3.60 13.44
N SER A 498 -37.10 2.50 12.71
CA SER A 498 -36.71 1.17 13.19
C SER A 498 -35.19 1.08 13.35
N VAL A 499 -34.72 0.91 14.59
CA VAL A 499 -33.28 0.86 14.96
C VAL A 499 -32.78 -0.55 15.25
N SER A 500 -33.66 -1.56 15.21
CA SER A 500 -33.31 -2.95 15.49
C SER A 500 -33.94 -3.87 14.46
N VAL A 501 -33.17 -4.82 13.95
CA VAL A 501 -33.68 -5.86 13.04
C VAL A 501 -34.90 -6.61 13.61
N ASN A 502 -35.01 -6.69 14.93
CA ASN A 502 -36.17 -7.34 15.59
C ASN A 502 -37.52 -6.66 15.31
N THR A 503 -37.53 -5.38 14.94
CA THR A 503 -38.76 -4.62 14.64
C THR A 503 -39.25 -4.84 13.20
N PHE A 504 -38.48 -5.52 12.35
CA PHE A 504 -38.86 -5.80 10.97
C PHE A 504 -39.64 -7.11 10.83
N PRO A 505 -40.64 -7.17 9.95
CA PRO A 505 -41.43 -8.39 9.74
C PRO A 505 -40.62 -9.49 9.04
N THR A 506 -39.79 -9.14 8.07
CA THR A 506 -38.89 -10.09 7.39
C THR A 506 -37.48 -9.95 7.93
N LYS A 507 -36.86 -11.06 8.30
CA LYS A 507 -35.49 -11.09 8.87
C LYS A 507 -34.72 -12.19 8.22
N THR A 508 -33.47 -11.88 7.91
CA THR A 508 -32.49 -12.88 7.45
C THR A 508 -31.21 -12.72 8.25
N SER A 509 -30.46 -13.79 8.38
CA SER A 509 -29.12 -13.76 8.99
C SER A 509 -28.19 -14.68 8.21
N SER A 510 -26.96 -14.26 8.08
CA SER A 510 -25.86 -15.04 7.54
C SER A 510 -24.70 -14.99 8.53
N ASP A 511 -24.14 -16.13 8.84
CA ASP A 511 -22.96 -16.28 9.70
C ASP A 511 -21.86 -17.00 8.92
N PHE A 512 -20.66 -16.45 8.94
CA PHE A 512 -19.53 -16.98 8.22
C PHE A 512 -18.31 -16.98 9.12
N VAL A 513 -17.62 -18.10 9.22
CA VAL A 513 -16.38 -18.24 9.98
C VAL A 513 -15.33 -18.85 9.09
N LEU A 514 -14.20 -18.14 8.98
CA LEU A 514 -13.02 -18.59 8.25
C LEU A 514 -11.86 -18.71 9.24
N GLU A 515 -11.22 -19.88 9.27
CA GLU A 515 -9.96 -20.07 9.99
C GLU A 515 -8.90 -20.54 9.01
N ASN A 516 -7.75 -19.90 9.03
CA ASN A 516 -6.60 -20.27 8.21
C ASN A 516 -5.34 -20.22 9.05
N ALA A 517 -4.47 -21.22 8.90
CA ALA A 517 -3.18 -21.28 9.58
C ALA A 517 -2.07 -21.63 8.58
N ASN A 518 -0.96 -20.90 8.69
CA ASN A 518 0.26 -21.10 7.91
C ASN A 518 1.40 -21.45 8.85
N TYR A 519 2.17 -22.47 8.51
CA TYR A 519 3.41 -22.87 9.19
C TYR A 519 4.54 -22.82 8.19
N GLY A 520 5.64 -22.19 8.53
CA GLY A 520 6.81 -22.13 7.65
C GLY A 520 8.12 -22.35 8.39
N ILE A 521 9.01 -23.15 7.80
CA ILE A 521 10.41 -23.24 8.21
C ILE A 521 11.25 -22.68 7.07
N TYR A 522 12.19 -21.79 7.39
CA TYR A 522 12.99 -21.12 6.39
C TYR A 522 14.46 -21.07 6.75
N PHE A 523 15.28 -20.98 5.69
CA PHE A 523 16.72 -20.83 5.76
C PHE A 523 17.18 -19.83 4.70
N LEU A 524 18.11 -18.97 5.08
CA LEU A 524 18.77 -18.03 4.18
C LEU A 524 20.25 -17.93 4.54
N GLU A 525 21.10 -18.06 3.54
CA GLU A 525 22.54 -17.84 3.62
C GLU A 525 22.92 -16.69 2.70
N ASN A 526 23.61 -15.68 3.22
CA ASN A 526 24.24 -14.63 2.43
C ASN A 526 25.75 -14.71 2.62
N VAL A 527 26.44 -15.01 1.52
CA VAL A 527 27.92 -15.16 1.49
C VAL A 527 28.51 -13.93 0.82
N GLY A 528 29.20 -13.10 1.56
CA GLY A 528 30.02 -12.00 1.05
C GLY A 528 31.41 -12.51 0.68
N ILE A 529 31.91 -12.15 -0.50
CA ILE A 529 33.20 -12.53 -1.04
C ILE A 529 34.00 -11.25 -1.31
N TYR A 530 35.10 -11.04 -0.59
CA TYR A 530 35.94 -9.83 -0.61
C TYR A 530 35.14 -8.53 -0.34
N ASP A 531 33.96 -8.63 0.31
CA ASP A 531 33.00 -7.53 0.53
C ASP A 531 32.55 -6.82 -0.78
N VAL A 532 32.63 -7.51 -1.91
CA VAL A 532 32.35 -7.03 -3.27
C VAL A 532 31.24 -7.84 -3.95
N VAL A 533 31.29 -9.16 -3.83
CA VAL A 533 30.28 -10.08 -4.37
C VAL A 533 29.50 -10.71 -3.22
N PHE A 534 28.19 -10.68 -3.32
CA PHE A 534 27.31 -11.31 -2.34
C PHE A 534 26.40 -12.31 -3.03
N VAL A 535 26.45 -13.55 -2.56
CA VAL A 535 25.61 -14.65 -3.05
C VAL A 535 24.59 -14.98 -1.97
N GLU A 536 23.35 -14.99 -2.36
CA GLU A 536 22.22 -15.27 -1.49
C GLU A 536 21.57 -16.59 -1.91
N ILE A 537 21.45 -17.55 -0.99
CA ILE A 537 20.81 -18.84 -1.22
C ILE A 537 19.85 -19.08 -0.07
N GLY A 538 18.61 -19.37 -0.40
CA GLY A 538 17.60 -19.60 0.61
C GLY A 538 16.45 -20.47 0.13
N GLY A 539 15.58 -20.80 1.05
CA GLY A 539 14.37 -21.51 0.76
C GLY A 539 13.50 -21.62 1.99
N ARG A 540 12.23 -21.90 1.76
CA ARG A 540 11.29 -22.19 2.83
C ARG A 540 10.40 -23.36 2.48
N ILE A 541 9.91 -24.04 3.50
CA ILE A 541 8.90 -25.07 3.38
C ILE A 541 7.68 -24.56 4.15
N ASP A 542 6.55 -24.43 3.47
CA ASP A 542 5.30 -23.96 4.03
C ASP A 542 4.20 -24.99 3.95
N TYR A 543 3.35 -24.93 4.94
CA TYR A 543 2.09 -25.64 5.02
C TYR A 543 0.95 -24.65 5.28
N ASN A 544 -0.13 -24.77 4.51
CA ASN A 544 -1.34 -23.95 4.66
C ASN A 544 -2.56 -24.85 4.80
N THR A 545 -3.42 -24.54 5.76
CA THR A 545 -4.64 -25.33 6.04
C THR A 545 -5.72 -25.22 4.97
N ALA A 546 -5.62 -24.24 4.03
CA ALA A 546 -6.55 -24.11 2.89
C ALA A 546 -6.14 -24.95 1.66
N SER A 547 -4.96 -25.57 1.67
CA SER A 547 -4.50 -26.44 0.59
C SER A 547 -5.18 -27.82 0.67
N GLY A 548 -5.36 -28.49 -0.47
CA GLY A 548 -5.90 -29.82 -0.53
C GLY A 548 -5.04 -30.88 0.19
N GLU A 549 -5.64 -31.95 0.65
CA GLU A 549 -4.96 -33.00 1.47
C GLU A 549 -3.71 -33.59 0.78
N SER A 550 -3.70 -33.65 -0.56
CA SER A 550 -2.60 -34.22 -1.35
C SER A 550 -1.40 -33.25 -1.53
N THR A 551 -1.50 -31.98 -1.09
CA THR A 551 -0.53 -30.90 -1.42
C THR A 551 0.00 -30.17 -0.20
N SER A 552 0.21 -30.86 0.89
CA SER A 552 0.37 -30.30 2.23
C SER A 552 1.66 -29.50 2.49
N ALA A 553 2.74 -29.69 1.73
CA ALA A 553 4.00 -28.98 1.93
C ALA A 553 4.55 -28.43 0.61
N LEU A 554 4.92 -27.17 0.60
CA LEU A 554 5.46 -26.47 -0.58
C LEU A 554 6.86 -25.95 -0.30
N PHE A 555 7.83 -26.36 -1.13
CA PHE A 555 9.18 -25.83 -1.06
C PHE A 555 9.35 -24.67 -2.07
N LEU A 556 9.80 -23.52 -1.57
CA LEU A 556 9.99 -22.29 -2.32
C LEU A 556 11.46 -21.86 -2.25
N PRO A 557 12.24 -22.06 -3.33
CA PRO A 557 13.65 -21.70 -3.39
C PRO A 557 13.85 -20.21 -3.68
N LYS A 558 15.04 -19.72 -3.28
CA LYS A 558 15.57 -18.39 -3.61
C LYS A 558 17.06 -18.49 -3.90
N VAL A 559 17.51 -17.83 -4.96
CA VAL A 559 18.92 -17.62 -5.26
C VAL A 559 19.12 -16.18 -5.73
N GLY A 560 20.17 -15.53 -5.26
CA GLY A 560 20.47 -14.16 -5.62
C GLY A 560 21.96 -13.85 -5.70
N LEU A 561 22.29 -12.85 -6.50
CA LEU A 561 23.65 -12.32 -6.66
C LEU A 561 23.60 -10.79 -6.58
N SER A 562 24.47 -10.20 -5.78
CA SER A 562 24.77 -8.77 -5.79
C SER A 562 26.26 -8.57 -6.00
N TYR A 563 26.64 -7.79 -7.01
CA TYR A 563 28.01 -7.52 -7.37
C TYR A 563 28.30 -6.04 -7.43
N ASN A 564 29.06 -5.53 -6.46
CA ASN A 564 29.45 -4.13 -6.35
C ASN A 564 30.79 -3.90 -7.06
N ILE A 565 30.76 -3.67 -8.38
CA ILE A 565 31.96 -3.49 -9.22
C ILE A 565 32.80 -2.31 -8.74
N SER A 566 32.15 -1.25 -8.29
CA SER A 566 32.80 -0.04 -7.79
C SER A 566 33.66 -0.25 -6.54
N ASP A 567 33.47 -1.37 -5.81
CA ASP A 567 34.25 -1.65 -4.60
C ASP A 567 35.60 -2.27 -4.89
N HIS A 568 35.86 -2.73 -6.13
CA HIS A 568 37.16 -3.21 -6.53
C HIS A 568 38.22 -2.11 -6.62
N SER A 569 39.45 -2.44 -6.26
CA SER A 569 40.61 -1.54 -6.34
C SER A 569 40.87 -1.03 -7.74
N PHE A 570 40.71 -1.86 -8.77
CA PHE A 570 40.88 -1.44 -10.16
C PHE A 570 39.90 -0.34 -10.59
N PHE A 571 38.67 -0.39 -10.07
CA PHE A 571 37.66 0.62 -10.35
C PHE A 571 37.96 1.89 -9.55
N LYS A 572 38.17 1.79 -8.22
CA LYS A 572 38.48 2.93 -7.34
C LYS A 572 39.67 3.75 -7.81
N ASN A 573 40.68 3.08 -8.41
CA ASN A 573 41.91 3.72 -8.92
C ASN A 573 41.78 4.19 -10.38
N SER A 574 40.66 4.00 -11.04
CA SER A 574 40.46 4.41 -12.43
C SER A 574 39.96 5.86 -12.50
N SER A 575 40.23 6.54 -13.63
CA SER A 575 39.67 7.88 -13.89
C SER A 575 38.15 7.89 -14.03
N ILE A 576 37.55 6.73 -14.31
CA ILE A 576 36.11 6.55 -14.44
C ILE A 576 35.42 6.78 -13.08
N SER A 577 36.07 6.39 -11.96
CA SER A 577 35.50 6.55 -10.61
C SER A 577 35.24 8.00 -10.19
N GLN A 578 35.89 8.97 -10.86
CA GLN A 578 35.66 10.39 -10.63
C GLN A 578 34.27 10.86 -11.12
N VAL A 579 33.71 10.18 -12.12
CA VAL A 579 32.38 10.49 -12.69
C VAL A 579 31.37 9.43 -12.27
N LEU A 580 31.73 8.15 -12.40
CA LEU A 580 30.89 7.00 -12.06
C LEU A 580 31.30 6.48 -10.67
N SER A 581 30.58 6.89 -9.64
CA SER A 581 30.95 6.67 -8.23
C SER A 581 30.59 5.30 -7.71
N SER A 582 29.48 4.72 -8.20
CA SER A 582 29.05 3.38 -7.83
C SER A 582 28.49 2.61 -9.02
N VAL A 583 28.76 1.30 -9.05
CA VAL A 583 28.23 0.35 -10.04
C VAL A 583 27.88 -0.94 -9.32
N LYS A 584 26.60 -1.28 -9.30
CA LYS A 584 26.11 -2.54 -8.73
C LYS A 584 25.27 -3.28 -9.77
N LEU A 585 25.61 -4.56 -9.96
CA LEU A 585 24.80 -5.52 -10.71
C LEU A 585 24.09 -6.44 -9.73
N ARG A 586 22.87 -6.81 -10.04
CA ARG A 586 22.11 -7.78 -9.26
C ARG A 586 21.31 -8.71 -10.16
N ALA A 587 21.15 -9.92 -9.71
CA ALA A 587 20.29 -10.91 -10.33
C ALA A 587 19.66 -11.75 -9.22
N ASN A 588 18.39 -12.08 -9.37
CA ASN A 588 17.75 -13.02 -8.44
C ASN A 588 16.71 -13.88 -9.14
N TYR A 589 16.49 -15.03 -8.56
CA TYR A 589 15.38 -15.93 -8.83
C TYR A 589 14.74 -16.29 -7.49
N GLY A 590 13.41 -16.26 -7.44
CA GLY A 590 12.65 -16.69 -6.26
C GLY A 590 11.26 -17.16 -6.62
N GLU A 591 10.75 -18.08 -5.81
CA GLU A 591 9.40 -18.60 -5.91
C GLU A 591 8.54 -18.14 -4.75
N ALA A 592 7.30 -17.82 -5.08
CA ALA A 592 6.25 -17.41 -4.16
C ALA A 592 4.98 -18.19 -4.44
N THR A 593 4.01 -18.13 -3.56
CA THR A 593 2.73 -18.77 -3.80
C THR A 593 1.57 -17.82 -3.51
N ASN A 594 0.42 -18.08 -4.13
CA ASN A 594 -0.88 -17.61 -3.71
C ASN A 594 -1.71 -18.84 -3.29
N TYR A 595 -2.23 -18.82 -2.08
CA TYR A 595 -3.11 -19.88 -1.61
C TYR A 595 -4.52 -19.69 -2.14
N ALA A 596 -5.19 -20.80 -2.47
CA ALA A 596 -6.63 -20.78 -2.73
C ALA A 596 -7.38 -20.28 -1.48
N GLY A 597 -8.57 -19.74 -1.69
CA GLY A 597 -9.46 -19.38 -0.57
C GLY A 597 -9.78 -20.61 0.30
N ALA A 598 -10.03 -20.38 1.59
CA ALA A 598 -10.42 -21.46 2.48
C ALA A 598 -11.68 -22.17 1.96
N PHE A 599 -11.77 -23.47 2.23
CA PHE A 599 -12.81 -24.37 1.75
C PHE A 599 -12.90 -24.54 0.22
N SER A 600 -11.98 -23.99 -0.57
CA SER A 600 -11.97 -24.17 -2.02
C SER A 600 -11.73 -25.64 -2.44
N SER A 601 -10.97 -26.37 -1.66
CA SER A 601 -10.73 -27.81 -1.81
C SER A 601 -11.90 -28.67 -1.36
N GLU A 602 -12.76 -28.13 -0.47
CA GLU A 602 -13.80 -28.87 0.22
C GLU A 602 -15.15 -28.80 -0.52
N ARG A 603 -15.89 -29.90 -0.49
CA ARG A 603 -17.25 -29.94 -0.96
C ARG A 603 -18.19 -29.38 0.09
N THR A 604 -18.87 -28.28 -0.24
CA THR A 604 -19.84 -27.65 0.65
C THR A 604 -21.26 -27.73 0.11
N PHE A 605 -22.24 -27.71 1.03
CA PHE A 605 -23.66 -27.78 0.70
C PHE A 605 -24.39 -26.57 1.29
N ALA A 606 -25.35 -26.04 0.55
CA ALA A 606 -26.30 -25.08 1.03
C ALA A 606 -27.64 -25.79 1.37
N LEU A 607 -28.26 -25.36 2.45
CA LEU A 607 -29.63 -25.79 2.80
C LEU A 607 -30.61 -24.95 2.00
N GLU A 608 -31.48 -25.61 1.25
CA GLU A 608 -32.59 -25.01 0.53
C GLU A 608 -33.92 -25.65 0.94
N SER A 609 -35.02 -24.95 0.70
CA SER A 609 -36.37 -25.53 0.89
C SER A 609 -36.86 -26.15 -0.42
N PHE A 610 -37.13 -27.42 -0.44
CA PHE A 610 -37.77 -28.10 -1.54
C PHE A 610 -39.12 -28.63 -1.07
N LEU A 611 -40.21 -28.09 -1.62
CA LEU A 611 -41.60 -28.43 -1.26
C LEU A 611 -41.87 -28.28 0.28
N GLY A 612 -41.25 -27.29 0.92
CA GLY A 612 -41.41 -27.06 2.36
C GLY A 612 -40.53 -27.92 3.27
N ALA A 613 -39.72 -28.83 2.71
CA ALA A 613 -38.76 -29.64 3.45
C ALA A 613 -37.32 -29.13 3.20
N PRO A 614 -36.42 -29.21 4.19
CA PRO A 614 -35.00 -28.87 3.99
C PRO A 614 -34.39 -29.86 3.00
N ALA A 615 -33.70 -29.34 2.00
CA ALA A 615 -32.94 -30.07 1.00
C ALA A 615 -31.52 -29.55 0.92
N LEU A 616 -30.57 -30.39 0.56
CA LEU A 616 -29.17 -30.02 0.37
C LEU A 616 -28.88 -29.78 -1.12
N ARG A 617 -28.37 -28.61 -1.46
CA ARG A 617 -27.83 -28.32 -2.78
C ARG A 617 -26.32 -28.12 -2.69
N PHE A 618 -25.57 -28.57 -3.70
CA PHE A 618 -24.16 -28.22 -3.79
C PHE A 618 -23.97 -26.71 -3.82
N SER A 619 -23.15 -26.19 -2.91
CA SER A 619 -22.72 -24.78 -2.89
C SER A 619 -21.35 -24.65 -3.59
N ASN A 620 -20.36 -25.41 -3.12
CA ASN A 620 -19.05 -25.52 -3.77
C ASN A 620 -18.79 -27.00 -4.09
N PRO A 621 -18.48 -27.35 -5.35
CA PRO A 621 -18.16 -28.74 -5.69
C PRO A 621 -16.89 -29.26 -5.02
N GLY A 622 -16.02 -28.34 -4.58
CA GLY A 622 -14.69 -28.66 -4.06
C GLY A 622 -13.74 -29.18 -5.15
N ASN A 623 -12.47 -29.15 -4.86
CA ASN A 623 -11.45 -29.81 -5.67
C ASN A 623 -10.36 -30.35 -4.71
N PRO A 624 -10.39 -31.64 -4.35
CA PRO A 624 -9.43 -32.21 -3.41
C PRO A 624 -7.98 -32.21 -3.93
N ASP A 625 -7.78 -32.09 -5.23
CA ASP A 625 -6.46 -32.01 -5.87
C ASP A 625 -5.95 -30.56 -6.04
N LEU A 626 -6.63 -29.60 -5.40
CA LEU A 626 -6.31 -28.19 -5.51
C LEU A 626 -4.95 -27.88 -4.92
N LYS A 627 -4.08 -27.29 -5.77
CA LYS A 627 -2.73 -26.82 -5.39
C LYS A 627 -2.74 -25.30 -5.24
N SER A 628 -1.72 -24.79 -4.56
CA SER A 628 -1.43 -23.37 -4.58
C SER A 628 -0.85 -22.95 -5.93
N GLU A 629 -1.10 -21.72 -6.36
CA GLU A 629 -0.39 -21.13 -7.51
C GLU A 629 1.07 -20.91 -7.13
N ILE A 630 1.98 -21.10 -8.08
CA ILE A 630 3.41 -20.82 -7.90
C ILE A 630 3.83 -19.68 -8.82
N VAL A 631 4.32 -18.60 -8.22
CA VAL A 631 4.86 -17.44 -8.94
C VAL A 631 6.37 -17.53 -8.97
N GLN A 632 6.93 -17.78 -10.14
CA GLN A 632 8.37 -17.82 -10.40
C GLN A 632 8.82 -16.45 -10.91
N THR A 633 9.70 -15.77 -10.19
CA THR A 633 10.19 -14.44 -10.57
C THR A 633 11.68 -14.47 -10.83
N THR A 634 12.10 -13.96 -11.98
CA THR A 634 13.50 -13.73 -12.34
C THR A 634 13.73 -12.23 -12.53
N GLU A 635 14.78 -11.69 -11.95
CA GLU A 635 15.11 -10.27 -12.03
C GLU A 635 16.59 -10.05 -12.38
N PHE A 636 16.84 -9.01 -13.16
CA PHE A 636 18.16 -8.46 -13.43
C PHE A 636 18.13 -6.96 -13.16
N GLY A 637 19.07 -6.46 -12.37
CA GLY A 637 19.14 -5.06 -12.02
C GLY A 637 20.53 -4.46 -12.18
N LEU A 638 20.53 -3.17 -12.50
CA LEU A 638 21.72 -2.32 -12.59
C LEU A 638 21.47 -1.04 -11.79
N GLU A 639 22.39 -0.72 -10.89
CA GLU A 639 22.38 0.53 -10.13
C GLU A 639 23.69 1.28 -10.41
N LEU A 640 23.56 2.55 -10.79
CA LEU A 640 24.69 3.44 -11.14
C LEU A 640 24.60 4.73 -10.33
N GLY A 641 25.70 5.10 -9.69
CA GLY A 641 25.83 6.40 -9.03
C GLY A 641 26.88 7.26 -9.74
N PHE A 642 26.52 8.49 -10.01
CA PHE A 642 27.39 9.48 -10.67
C PHE A 642 27.69 10.65 -9.75
N LEU A 643 28.86 11.28 -9.95
CA LEU A 643 29.26 12.52 -9.28
C LEU A 643 29.14 12.43 -7.75
N ASN A 644 29.80 11.45 -7.15
CA ASN A 644 29.71 11.10 -5.73
C ASN A 644 28.27 10.75 -5.30
N ASN A 645 27.56 9.96 -6.14
CA ASN A 645 26.18 9.52 -5.96
C ASN A 645 25.15 10.64 -5.91
N ARG A 646 25.49 11.83 -6.43
CA ARG A 646 24.51 12.91 -6.60
C ARG A 646 23.41 12.58 -7.62
N ILE A 647 23.72 11.72 -8.59
CA ILE A 647 22.75 11.20 -9.56
C ILE A 647 22.79 9.68 -9.45
N ASN A 648 21.68 9.07 -9.09
CA ASN A 648 21.54 7.64 -8.98
C ASN A 648 20.51 7.16 -10.01
N LEU A 649 20.94 6.21 -10.85
CA LEU A 649 20.09 5.52 -11.80
C LEU A 649 19.90 4.09 -11.33
N SER A 650 18.67 3.63 -11.30
CA SER A 650 18.35 2.21 -11.07
C SER A 650 17.47 1.70 -12.19
N GLY A 651 17.83 0.53 -12.72
CA GLY A 651 17.08 -0.16 -13.74
C GLY A 651 16.89 -1.63 -13.35
N THR A 652 15.67 -2.14 -13.48
CA THR A 652 15.35 -3.55 -13.27
C THR A 652 14.56 -4.07 -14.45
N TYR A 653 14.98 -5.20 -15.01
CA TYR A 653 14.15 -6.05 -15.85
C TYR A 653 13.65 -7.21 -15.01
N TYR A 654 12.37 -7.53 -15.13
CA TYR A 654 11.78 -8.68 -14.45
C TYR A 654 10.91 -9.51 -15.39
N LYS A 655 10.82 -10.80 -15.07
CA LYS A 655 9.87 -11.74 -15.65
C LYS A 655 9.31 -12.62 -14.54
N GLY A 656 7.98 -12.55 -14.36
CA GLY A 656 7.20 -13.38 -13.45
C GLY A 656 6.30 -14.33 -14.23
N ILE A 657 6.27 -15.60 -13.84
CA ILE A 657 5.38 -16.61 -14.41
C ILE A 657 4.59 -17.23 -13.26
N THR A 658 3.27 -17.08 -13.29
CA THR A 658 2.38 -17.81 -12.39
C THR A 658 2.02 -19.14 -13.04
N LYS A 659 2.47 -20.23 -12.45
CA LYS A 659 2.14 -21.60 -12.84
C LYS A 659 1.01 -22.14 -11.98
N ASP A 660 0.30 -23.12 -12.52
CA ASP A 660 -0.86 -23.72 -11.83
C ASP A 660 -1.87 -22.63 -11.40
N ALA A 661 -2.06 -21.60 -12.24
CA ALA A 661 -2.95 -20.48 -11.93
C ALA A 661 -4.38 -20.97 -11.69
N LEU A 662 -5.01 -20.44 -10.67
CA LEU A 662 -6.33 -20.80 -10.23
C LEU A 662 -7.38 -20.12 -11.12
N PHE A 663 -8.06 -20.91 -11.93
CA PHE A 663 -9.16 -20.46 -12.75
C PHE A 663 -10.45 -21.17 -12.33
N THR A 664 -11.58 -20.50 -12.57
CA THR A 664 -12.91 -21.02 -12.24
C THR A 664 -13.74 -21.22 -13.53
N PRO A 665 -13.33 -22.17 -14.41
CA PRO A 665 -14.04 -22.40 -15.66
C PRO A 665 -15.43 -22.94 -15.43
N THR A 666 -16.36 -22.57 -16.33
CA THR A 666 -17.69 -23.13 -16.36
C THR A 666 -17.61 -24.63 -16.74
N GLN A 667 -18.28 -25.45 -15.97
CA GLN A 667 -18.30 -26.92 -16.19
C GLN A 667 -19.36 -27.32 -17.19
N PRO A 668 -19.19 -28.46 -17.91
CA PRO A 668 -20.23 -28.97 -18.76
C PRO A 668 -21.52 -29.21 -17.98
N PRO A 669 -22.72 -28.88 -18.54
CA PRO A 669 -23.98 -29.06 -17.81
C PRO A 669 -24.26 -30.52 -17.39
N SER A 670 -23.67 -31.50 -18.07
CA SER A 670 -23.76 -32.93 -17.73
C SER A 670 -23.07 -33.29 -16.40
N SER A 671 -22.17 -32.42 -15.90
CA SER A 671 -21.51 -32.61 -14.58
C SER A 671 -22.43 -32.28 -13.40
N GLY A 672 -23.52 -31.53 -13.64
CA GLY A 672 -24.39 -30.99 -12.60
C GLY A 672 -23.74 -29.84 -11.80
N LEU A 673 -22.55 -29.37 -12.21
CA LEU A 673 -21.81 -28.29 -11.61
C LEU A 673 -21.87 -27.04 -12.48
N LEU A 674 -21.88 -25.85 -11.86
CA LEU A 674 -21.79 -24.58 -12.61
C LEU A 674 -20.31 -24.26 -12.88
N ASN A 675 -19.52 -24.09 -11.85
CA ASN A 675 -18.12 -23.74 -11.92
C ASN A 675 -17.33 -24.59 -10.92
N GLN A 676 -16.05 -24.81 -11.17
CA GLN A 676 -15.13 -25.46 -10.24
C GLN A 676 -13.76 -24.80 -10.35
N ILE A 677 -13.14 -24.46 -9.22
CA ILE A 677 -11.79 -23.92 -9.19
C ILE A 677 -10.76 -25.00 -9.53
N GLN A 678 -9.83 -24.70 -10.44
CA GLN A 678 -8.87 -25.66 -10.97
C GLN A 678 -7.51 -24.98 -11.23
N ASN A 679 -6.42 -25.74 -11.07
CA ASN A 679 -5.06 -25.32 -11.40
C ASN A 679 -4.77 -25.62 -12.88
N ILE A 680 -5.19 -24.76 -13.80
CA ILE A 680 -5.12 -25.01 -15.24
C ILE A 680 -4.47 -23.90 -16.04
N GLY A 681 -4.18 -22.75 -15.39
CA GLY A 681 -3.70 -21.57 -16.07
C GLY A 681 -2.21 -21.32 -15.93
N GLU A 682 -1.70 -20.45 -16.84
CA GLU A 682 -0.41 -19.83 -16.71
C GLU A 682 -0.53 -18.35 -17.10
N ILE A 683 0.06 -17.47 -16.28
CA ILE A 683 0.03 -16.02 -16.48
C ILE A 683 1.48 -15.51 -16.49
N GLU A 684 1.86 -14.77 -17.54
CA GLU A 684 3.17 -14.14 -17.66
C GLU A 684 3.05 -12.63 -17.42
N ASN A 685 3.91 -12.10 -16.55
CA ASN A 685 4.15 -10.68 -16.37
C ASN A 685 5.64 -10.39 -16.66
N LYS A 686 5.92 -9.40 -17.48
CA LYS A 686 7.29 -8.94 -17.72
C LYS A 686 7.34 -7.44 -17.88
N GLY A 687 8.47 -6.85 -17.52
CA GLY A 687 8.57 -5.40 -17.60
C GLY A 687 9.92 -4.83 -17.19
N TYR A 688 9.93 -3.50 -17.19
CA TYR A 688 11.07 -2.68 -16.82
C TYR A 688 10.65 -1.69 -15.74
N GLU A 689 11.50 -1.53 -14.74
CA GLU A 689 11.41 -0.49 -13.71
C GLU A 689 12.66 0.38 -13.84
N LEU A 690 12.49 1.68 -14.07
CA LEU A 690 13.58 2.65 -14.18
C LEU A 690 13.33 3.76 -13.18
N ALA A 691 14.33 4.15 -12.40
CA ALA A 691 14.26 5.30 -11.51
C ALA A 691 15.55 6.12 -11.58
N ILE A 692 15.36 7.43 -11.52
CA ILE A 692 16.41 8.43 -11.46
C ILE A 692 16.19 9.27 -10.20
N ASN A 693 17.16 9.31 -9.32
CA ASN A 693 17.20 10.18 -8.16
C ASN A 693 18.41 11.11 -8.31
N ALA A 694 18.18 12.41 -8.39
CA ALA A 694 19.23 13.38 -8.68
C ALA A 694 19.18 14.55 -7.69
N ASN A 695 20.28 14.75 -6.96
CA ASN A 695 20.54 15.98 -6.22
C ASN A 695 21.19 16.99 -7.17
N ILE A 696 20.35 17.85 -7.78
CA ILE A 696 20.77 18.80 -8.82
C ILE A 696 21.54 19.96 -8.24
N ILE A 697 21.08 20.49 -7.13
CA ILE A 697 21.72 21.60 -6.41
C ILE A 697 22.05 21.12 -5.00
N GLN A 698 23.34 21.14 -4.68
CA GLN A 698 23.84 20.93 -3.33
C GLN A 698 24.85 22.02 -3.05
N LYS A 699 24.39 23.14 -2.52
CA LYS A 699 25.23 24.31 -2.34
C LYS A 699 24.76 25.14 -1.14
N ASN A 700 25.55 25.14 -0.06
CA ASN A 700 25.28 25.90 1.18
C ASN A 700 23.84 25.69 1.69
N SER A 701 23.01 26.73 1.57
CA SER A 701 21.62 26.74 2.01
C SER A 701 20.61 26.24 0.96
N HIS A 702 21.05 25.78 -0.23
CA HIS A 702 20.18 25.34 -1.32
C HIS A 702 20.38 23.85 -1.60
N ASN A 703 19.31 23.08 -1.54
CA ASN A 703 19.28 21.69 -1.94
C ASN A 703 18.08 21.44 -2.86
N LEU A 704 18.32 20.80 -4.02
CA LEU A 704 17.28 20.43 -4.97
C LEU A 704 17.42 18.98 -5.34
N ASP A 705 16.45 18.17 -4.90
CA ASP A 705 16.30 16.76 -5.22
C ASP A 705 15.17 16.57 -6.21
N ILE A 706 15.42 15.79 -7.24
CA ILE A 706 14.43 15.39 -8.24
C ILE A 706 14.44 13.88 -8.35
N SER A 707 13.27 13.26 -8.24
CA SER A 707 13.08 11.83 -8.48
C SER A 707 12.08 11.63 -9.60
N VAL A 708 12.41 10.75 -10.54
CA VAL A 708 11.55 10.38 -11.67
C VAL A 708 11.57 8.87 -11.83
N SER A 709 10.40 8.26 -11.98
CA SER A 709 10.27 6.85 -12.29
C SER A 709 9.49 6.59 -13.56
N TYR A 710 9.87 5.51 -14.25
CA TYR A 710 9.14 4.95 -15.39
C TYR A 710 9.06 3.45 -15.23
N ASN A 711 7.86 2.90 -15.33
CA ASN A 711 7.60 1.48 -15.26
C ASN A 711 6.81 1.04 -16.48
N LYS A 712 7.17 -0.11 -17.01
CA LYS A 712 6.40 -0.80 -18.05
C LYS A 712 6.11 -2.22 -17.59
N ASN A 713 4.85 -2.64 -17.66
CA ASN A 713 4.43 -4.02 -17.41
C ASN A 713 3.56 -4.53 -18.57
N GLU A 714 3.90 -5.71 -19.05
CA GLU A 714 3.09 -6.49 -20.00
C GLU A 714 2.57 -7.72 -19.27
N ASN A 715 1.26 -7.91 -19.26
CA ASN A 715 0.56 -9.04 -18.66
C ASN A 715 -0.13 -9.87 -19.75
N ILE A 716 0.01 -11.18 -19.72
CA ILE A 716 -0.58 -12.09 -20.70
C ILE A 716 -0.98 -13.41 -20.01
N VAL A 717 -2.15 -13.92 -20.35
CA VAL A 717 -2.56 -15.29 -20.04
C VAL A 717 -1.92 -16.19 -21.08
N SER A 718 -0.83 -16.90 -20.73
CA SER A 718 -0.05 -17.72 -21.65
C SER A 718 -0.66 -19.11 -21.88
N SER A 719 -1.49 -19.59 -20.94
CA SER A 719 -2.25 -20.83 -21.07
C SER A 719 -3.53 -20.81 -20.25
N MET A 720 -4.57 -21.45 -20.78
CA MET A 720 -5.81 -21.74 -20.05
C MET A 720 -6.04 -23.25 -19.86
N GLY A 721 -5.06 -24.10 -20.18
CA GLY A 721 -5.20 -25.56 -20.09
C GLY A 721 -6.32 -26.11 -20.94
N GLY A 722 -6.72 -25.41 -22.01
CA GLY A 722 -7.82 -25.79 -22.90
C GLY A 722 -9.22 -25.36 -22.40
N ALA A 723 -9.35 -24.65 -21.32
CA ALA A 723 -10.62 -24.09 -20.87
C ALA A 723 -11.11 -22.98 -21.81
N ALA A 724 -12.41 -22.82 -21.93
CA ALA A 724 -13.02 -21.74 -22.71
C ALA A 724 -12.85 -20.40 -21.98
N PRO A 725 -12.81 -19.26 -22.70
CA PRO A 725 -12.80 -17.95 -22.08
C PRO A 725 -13.93 -17.74 -21.07
N PHE A 726 -13.65 -17.12 -19.93
CA PHE A 726 -14.63 -16.88 -18.87
C PHE A 726 -14.55 -15.45 -18.31
N ASN A 727 -15.68 -14.97 -17.77
CA ASN A 727 -15.79 -13.63 -17.19
C ASN A 727 -15.24 -13.61 -15.75
N VAL A 728 -14.51 -12.55 -15.40
CA VAL A 728 -13.97 -12.29 -14.05
C VAL A 728 -14.45 -10.97 -13.46
N GLY A 729 -15.31 -10.23 -14.16
CA GLY A 729 -15.89 -8.99 -13.68
C GLY A 729 -16.74 -8.29 -14.74
N GLY A 730 -17.58 -7.34 -14.31
CA GLY A 730 -18.49 -6.61 -15.18
C GLY A 730 -19.75 -7.41 -15.55
N PHE A 731 -20.37 -7.02 -16.65
CA PHE A 731 -21.59 -7.65 -17.17
C PHE A 731 -21.25 -8.72 -18.22
N THR A 732 -22.17 -9.65 -18.47
CA THR A 732 -21.97 -10.70 -19.50
C THR A 732 -21.77 -10.13 -20.91
N VAL A 733 -22.42 -9.01 -21.21
CA VAL A 733 -22.37 -8.36 -22.53
C VAL A 733 -21.23 -7.36 -22.68
N ILE A 734 -20.64 -6.96 -21.56
CA ILE A 734 -19.50 -6.05 -21.47
C ILE A 734 -18.78 -6.35 -20.16
N GLY A 735 -17.62 -6.96 -20.23
CA GLY A 735 -16.96 -7.47 -19.02
C GLY A 735 -15.47 -7.59 -19.16
N SER A 736 -14.85 -7.92 -18.04
CA SER A 736 -13.48 -8.32 -17.95
C SER A 736 -13.37 -9.83 -18.07
N TRP A 737 -12.47 -10.30 -18.92
CA TRP A 737 -12.40 -11.70 -19.28
C TRP A 737 -11.01 -12.28 -19.14
N VAL A 738 -10.94 -13.59 -19.00
CA VAL A 738 -9.72 -14.40 -19.09
C VAL A 738 -9.78 -15.18 -20.40
N GLU A 739 -8.75 -15.00 -21.23
CA GLU A 739 -8.62 -15.67 -22.52
C GLU A 739 -7.14 -15.83 -22.86
N GLU A 740 -6.76 -16.98 -23.41
CA GLU A 740 -5.38 -17.26 -23.80
C GLU A 740 -4.90 -16.29 -24.88
N GLY A 741 -3.68 -15.73 -24.69
CA GLY A 741 -3.09 -14.72 -25.54
C GLY A 741 -3.54 -13.29 -25.27
N GLN A 742 -4.48 -13.05 -24.34
CA GLN A 742 -4.93 -11.73 -23.93
C GLN A 742 -4.35 -11.36 -22.55
N SER A 743 -4.43 -10.08 -22.21
CA SER A 743 -4.13 -9.62 -20.85
C SER A 743 -5.20 -10.15 -19.88
N LEU A 744 -4.80 -10.55 -18.67
CA LEU A 744 -5.73 -10.96 -17.62
C LEU A 744 -6.74 -9.84 -17.34
N GLY A 745 -8.04 -10.14 -17.45
CA GLY A 745 -9.09 -9.14 -17.23
C GLY A 745 -9.24 -8.11 -18.35
N TYR A 746 -8.86 -8.43 -19.59
CA TYR A 746 -9.07 -7.56 -20.73
C TYR A 746 -10.57 -7.27 -20.96
N LEU A 747 -10.87 -6.11 -21.52
CA LEU A 747 -12.25 -5.72 -21.84
C LEU A 747 -12.76 -6.45 -23.08
N ARG A 748 -13.92 -7.06 -22.96
CA ARG A 748 -14.60 -7.77 -24.05
C ARG A 748 -16.06 -7.35 -24.14
N GLY A 749 -16.52 -7.11 -25.37
CA GLY A 749 -17.89 -6.71 -25.66
C GLY A 749 -18.21 -6.82 -27.16
N THR A 750 -19.34 -6.24 -27.55
CA THR A 750 -19.72 -6.16 -28.96
C THR A 750 -19.16 -4.88 -29.59
N LYS A 751 -18.48 -5.01 -30.72
CA LYS A 751 -17.90 -3.89 -31.49
C LYS A 751 -18.76 -3.63 -32.74
N ALA A 752 -19.20 -2.40 -32.93
CA ALA A 752 -19.80 -1.93 -34.16
C ALA A 752 -18.74 -1.34 -35.10
N THR A 753 -18.73 -1.79 -36.36
CA THR A 753 -17.84 -1.28 -37.39
C THR A 753 -18.69 -0.77 -38.54
N SER A 754 -18.47 0.50 -38.95
CA SER A 754 -19.19 1.11 -40.09
C SER A 754 -18.82 0.43 -41.39
N ASN A 755 -19.84 0.13 -42.21
CA ASN A 755 -19.68 -0.42 -43.56
C ASN A 755 -19.50 0.70 -44.62
N GLY A 756 -19.64 1.95 -44.26
CA GLY A 756 -19.49 3.12 -45.15
C GLY A 756 -20.76 3.47 -45.93
N ASP A 757 -21.84 2.74 -45.77
CA ASP A 757 -23.13 2.96 -46.40
C ASP A 757 -24.27 3.32 -45.42
N GLY A 758 -23.91 3.74 -44.20
CA GLY A 758 -24.85 4.00 -43.12
C GLY A 758 -25.27 2.75 -42.33
N THR A 759 -24.73 1.59 -42.69
CA THR A 759 -24.97 0.34 -41.94
C THR A 759 -23.76 -0.06 -41.09
N TYR A 760 -23.98 -0.95 -40.12
CA TYR A 760 -22.95 -1.43 -39.20
C TYR A 760 -22.91 -2.95 -39.12
N THR A 761 -21.69 -3.47 -39.07
CA THR A 761 -21.43 -4.86 -38.70
C THR A 761 -21.16 -4.95 -37.22
N PHE A 762 -21.95 -5.77 -36.51
CA PHE A 762 -21.81 -6.00 -35.08
C PHE A 762 -21.04 -7.29 -34.82
N THR A 763 -19.84 -7.18 -34.25
CA THR A 763 -18.99 -8.33 -33.93
C THR A 763 -19.02 -8.58 -32.44
N PRO A 764 -19.72 -9.59 -31.93
CA PRO A 764 -19.75 -9.92 -30.50
C PRO A 764 -18.41 -10.50 -30.06
N ASN A 765 -18.17 -10.45 -28.74
CA ASN A 765 -16.98 -11.03 -28.13
C ASN A 765 -15.66 -10.41 -28.63
N SER A 766 -15.69 -9.17 -29.10
CA SER A 766 -14.50 -8.46 -29.55
C SER A 766 -13.69 -7.93 -28.38
N THR A 767 -12.36 -7.94 -28.54
CA THR A 767 -11.45 -7.23 -27.62
C THR A 767 -11.67 -5.72 -27.75
N LEU A 768 -11.95 -5.06 -26.65
CA LEU A 768 -12.17 -3.61 -26.55
C LEU A 768 -10.92 -2.89 -26.04
N GLY A 769 -10.08 -3.58 -25.28
CA GLY A 769 -8.81 -3.04 -24.76
C GLY A 769 -8.37 -3.71 -23.46
N ASN A 770 -7.28 -3.21 -22.91
CA ASN A 770 -6.69 -3.71 -21.67
C ASN A 770 -7.01 -2.78 -20.51
N THR A 771 -7.49 -3.31 -19.40
CA THR A 771 -7.83 -2.53 -18.21
C THR A 771 -6.59 -1.99 -17.48
N PHE A 772 -5.46 -2.71 -17.57
CA PHE A 772 -4.21 -2.33 -16.94
C PHE A 772 -3.37 -1.47 -17.86
N ALA A 773 -3.09 -0.24 -17.41
CA ALA A 773 -2.17 0.63 -18.13
C ALA A 773 -0.76 0.03 -18.08
N PRO A 774 -0.13 -0.23 -19.25
CA PRO A 774 1.18 -0.83 -19.28
C PRO A 774 2.29 0.11 -18.84
N ASN A 775 2.11 1.43 -18.98
CA ASN A 775 3.13 2.42 -18.63
C ASN A 775 2.63 3.31 -17.49
N PHE A 776 3.44 3.49 -16.46
CA PHE A 776 3.14 4.34 -15.32
C PHE A 776 4.43 4.78 -14.62
N GLY A 777 4.32 5.80 -13.81
CA GLY A 777 5.44 6.30 -13.04
C GLY A 777 5.10 7.49 -12.17
N SER A 778 6.11 8.01 -11.48
CA SER A 778 6.00 9.13 -10.58
C SER A 778 7.08 10.18 -10.84
N ILE A 779 6.81 11.40 -10.41
CA ILE A 779 7.76 12.49 -10.38
C ILE A 779 7.65 13.20 -9.04
N SER A 780 8.80 13.51 -8.43
CA SER A 780 8.85 14.34 -7.23
C SER A 780 10.00 15.33 -7.30
N LEU A 781 9.79 16.50 -6.70
CA LEU A 781 10.76 17.56 -6.56
C LEU A 781 10.73 18.06 -5.11
N ASN A 782 11.89 18.08 -4.48
CA ASN A 782 12.09 18.67 -3.15
C ASN A 782 13.14 19.78 -3.26
N TYR A 783 12.77 20.98 -2.87
CA TYR A 783 13.69 22.12 -2.83
C TYR A 783 13.74 22.70 -1.43
N SER A 784 14.92 22.69 -0.82
CA SER A 784 15.18 23.30 0.47
C SER A 784 16.05 24.53 0.28
N TRP A 785 15.64 25.64 0.89
CA TRP A 785 16.40 26.88 0.95
C TRP A 785 16.43 27.39 2.38
N ASP A 786 17.56 27.17 3.05
CA ASP A 786 17.75 27.48 4.46
C ASP A 786 16.63 26.83 5.32
N LYS A 787 15.69 27.62 5.82
CA LYS A 787 14.56 27.22 6.64
C LYS A 787 13.28 26.93 5.84
N LEU A 788 13.28 27.20 4.55
CA LEU A 788 12.14 27.02 3.64
C LEU A 788 12.26 25.70 2.90
N ASN A 789 11.22 24.90 2.92
CA ASN A 789 11.11 23.67 2.11
C ASN A 789 9.91 23.79 1.18
N PHE A 790 10.10 23.40 -0.07
CA PHE A 790 9.08 23.31 -1.09
C PHE A 790 9.11 21.91 -1.69
N PHE A 791 7.96 21.27 -1.86
CA PHE A 791 7.88 19.98 -2.52
C PHE A 791 6.71 19.90 -3.49
N VAL A 792 6.89 19.08 -4.53
CA VAL A 792 5.85 18.71 -5.48
C VAL A 792 5.97 17.21 -5.73
N SER A 793 4.84 16.51 -5.76
CA SER A 793 4.79 15.13 -6.19
C SER A 793 3.60 14.87 -7.12
N GLY A 794 3.76 13.93 -8.03
CA GLY A 794 2.74 13.55 -8.97
C GLY A 794 3.01 12.18 -9.58
N ASP A 795 2.02 11.66 -10.29
CA ASP A 795 2.10 10.39 -10.99
C ASP A 795 1.35 10.43 -12.31
N TYR A 796 1.66 9.48 -13.17
CA TYR A 796 1.05 9.33 -14.48
C TYR A 796 0.87 7.88 -14.86
N GLN A 797 -0.09 7.64 -15.76
CA GLN A 797 -0.21 6.36 -16.46
C GLN A 797 -0.67 6.56 -17.89
N THR A 798 -0.34 5.63 -18.77
CA THR A 798 -0.78 5.64 -20.17
C THR A 798 -0.99 4.22 -20.72
N GLY A 799 -1.94 4.09 -21.66
CA GLY A 799 -2.16 2.89 -22.46
C GLY A 799 -3.18 1.90 -21.89
N GLY A 800 -3.89 2.24 -20.82
CA GLY A 800 -5.07 1.49 -20.37
C GLY A 800 -6.35 1.92 -21.08
N GLU A 801 -7.36 1.06 -21.09
CA GLU A 801 -8.70 1.37 -21.57
C GLU A 801 -9.74 1.20 -20.47
N ILE A 802 -10.80 1.99 -20.59
CA ILE A 802 -11.94 2.02 -19.68
C ILE A 802 -13.25 2.08 -20.46
N VAL A 803 -14.29 1.49 -19.90
CA VAL A 803 -15.66 1.69 -20.36
C VAL A 803 -16.32 2.71 -19.43
N ASP A 804 -16.76 3.84 -20.00
CA ASP A 804 -17.57 4.83 -19.27
C ASP A 804 -19.05 4.40 -19.28
N LEU A 805 -19.46 3.73 -18.22
CA LEU A 805 -20.84 3.30 -18.03
C LEU A 805 -21.76 4.48 -17.71
N SER A 806 -21.28 5.57 -17.15
CA SER A 806 -22.09 6.77 -16.91
C SER A 806 -22.50 7.40 -18.24
N PHE A 807 -21.59 7.49 -19.22
CA PHE A 807 -21.91 7.93 -20.57
C PHE A 807 -22.85 6.92 -21.27
N LEU A 808 -22.59 5.62 -21.20
CA LEU A 808 -23.49 4.61 -21.76
C LEU A 808 -24.92 4.73 -21.19
N LEU A 809 -25.08 5.02 -19.92
CA LEU A 809 -26.39 5.23 -19.29
C LEU A 809 -27.04 6.55 -19.74
N ARG A 810 -26.30 7.64 -19.87
CA ARG A 810 -26.82 8.89 -20.44
C ARG A 810 -27.32 8.67 -21.86
N HIS A 811 -26.57 7.94 -22.67
CA HIS A 811 -26.98 7.58 -24.02
C HIS A 811 -28.23 6.69 -24.03
N LEU A 812 -28.27 5.63 -23.20
CA LEU A 812 -29.43 4.73 -23.08
C LEU A 812 -30.72 5.48 -22.68
N ARG A 813 -30.57 6.56 -21.89
CA ARG A 813 -31.67 7.44 -21.46
C ARG A 813 -32.02 8.54 -22.46
N GLY A 814 -31.30 8.60 -23.58
CA GLY A 814 -31.51 9.62 -24.62
C GLY A 814 -31.03 11.03 -24.23
N VAL A 815 -30.16 11.14 -23.21
CA VAL A 815 -29.70 12.41 -22.63
C VAL A 815 -28.42 12.90 -23.33
N ASP A 816 -27.53 11.97 -23.70
CA ASP A 816 -26.23 12.34 -24.30
C ASP A 816 -25.87 11.35 -25.43
N ASN A 817 -25.81 11.90 -26.64
CA ASN A 817 -25.45 11.14 -27.84
C ASN A 817 -24.11 11.62 -28.43
N THR A 818 -23.29 12.35 -27.69
CA THR A 818 -22.05 12.96 -28.17
C THR A 818 -21.12 11.89 -28.72
N GLY A 819 -20.69 12.02 -29.98
CA GLY A 819 -19.77 11.09 -30.62
C GLY A 819 -20.38 9.75 -31.05
N ILE A 820 -21.67 9.52 -30.82
CA ILE A 820 -22.38 8.35 -31.32
C ILE A 820 -22.94 8.69 -32.70
N PRO A 821 -22.68 7.89 -33.73
CA PRO A 821 -23.26 8.06 -35.07
C PRO A 821 -24.79 8.05 -35.04
N ASP A 822 -25.42 9.01 -35.72
CA ASP A 822 -26.89 9.14 -35.77
C ASP A 822 -27.58 7.88 -36.21
N ASP A 823 -26.96 7.11 -37.13
CA ASP A 823 -27.48 5.84 -37.65
C ASP A 823 -27.54 4.73 -36.58
N LEU A 824 -26.85 4.92 -35.43
CA LEU A 824 -26.89 3.97 -34.30
C LEU A 824 -27.89 4.40 -33.23
N VAL A 825 -28.18 5.71 -33.11
CA VAL A 825 -29.04 6.26 -32.04
C VAL A 825 -30.46 5.71 -32.17
N GLY A 826 -30.93 5.00 -31.16
CA GLY A 826 -32.26 4.43 -31.09
C GLY A 826 -32.53 3.25 -32.05
N THR A 827 -31.57 2.80 -32.84
CA THR A 827 -31.73 1.71 -33.79
C THR A 827 -31.50 0.32 -33.18
N THR A 828 -30.62 0.24 -32.20
CA THR A 828 -30.30 -1.01 -31.49
C THR A 828 -29.81 -0.71 -30.08
N SER A 829 -29.68 -1.74 -29.23
CA SER A 829 -29.17 -1.60 -27.87
C SER A 829 -27.73 -1.06 -27.88
N PRO A 830 -27.40 -0.08 -26.99
CA PRO A 830 -26.02 0.42 -26.81
C PRO A 830 -24.99 -0.68 -26.53
N PHE A 831 -25.42 -1.78 -25.92
CA PHE A 831 -24.55 -2.95 -25.70
C PHE A 831 -24.09 -3.65 -26.98
N ASN A 832 -24.63 -3.31 -28.17
CA ASN A 832 -24.16 -3.80 -29.47
C ASN A 832 -23.04 -2.95 -30.07
N TYR A 833 -22.72 -1.78 -29.46
CA TYR A 833 -21.67 -0.86 -29.95
C TYR A 833 -20.86 -0.28 -28.81
N VAL A 834 -20.42 -1.13 -27.88
CA VAL A 834 -19.70 -0.75 -26.67
C VAL A 834 -18.37 -0.04 -26.96
N ASN A 835 -17.80 -0.26 -28.13
CA ASN A 835 -16.57 0.43 -28.54
C ASN A 835 -16.69 1.95 -28.59
N PHE A 836 -17.90 2.53 -28.69
CA PHE A 836 -18.13 3.98 -28.61
C PHE A 836 -18.15 4.51 -27.17
N PHE A 837 -18.21 3.63 -26.16
CA PHE A 837 -18.13 3.95 -24.74
C PHE A 837 -16.82 3.49 -24.10
N THR A 838 -15.87 3.05 -24.93
CA THR A 838 -14.55 2.58 -24.51
C THR A 838 -13.49 3.61 -24.90
N PHE A 839 -12.73 4.09 -23.94
CA PHE A 839 -11.79 5.19 -24.09
C PHE A 839 -10.43 4.85 -23.50
N LYS A 840 -9.40 5.62 -23.90
CA LYS A 840 -8.08 5.60 -23.23
C LYS A 840 -8.22 6.12 -21.81
N ASN A 841 -7.54 5.46 -20.86
CA ASN A 841 -7.52 5.84 -19.45
C ASN A 841 -6.16 6.42 -19.04
N ASP A 842 -5.71 7.42 -19.81
CA ASP A 842 -4.45 8.09 -19.57
C ASP A 842 -4.63 9.28 -18.63
N PHE A 843 -3.68 9.51 -17.75
CA PHE A 843 -3.67 10.67 -16.87
C PHE A 843 -2.27 11.14 -16.47
N LEU A 844 -2.18 12.40 -16.06
CA LEU A 844 -1.13 13.01 -15.28
C LEU A 844 -1.79 13.78 -14.12
N LYS A 845 -1.42 13.47 -12.89
CA LYS A 845 -1.94 14.14 -11.69
C LYS A 845 -0.80 14.71 -10.85
N ILE A 846 -0.95 15.95 -10.43
CA ILE A 846 -0.11 16.49 -9.34
C ILE A 846 -0.80 16.14 -8.04
N ARG A 847 -0.15 15.29 -7.24
CA ARG A 847 -0.71 14.78 -5.98
C ARG A 847 -0.57 15.75 -4.85
N ASN A 848 0.62 16.33 -4.70
CA ASN A 848 0.89 17.22 -3.59
C ASN A 848 1.74 18.40 -4.08
N ILE A 849 1.41 19.59 -3.58
CA ILE A 849 2.27 20.77 -3.62
C ILE A 849 2.32 21.32 -2.19
N GLY A 850 3.51 21.46 -1.64
CA GLY A 850 3.64 21.95 -0.28
C GLY A 850 4.81 22.90 -0.09
N VAL A 851 4.63 23.77 0.88
CA VAL A 851 5.67 24.67 1.37
C VAL A 851 5.68 24.62 2.88
N SER A 852 6.85 24.56 3.49
CA SER A 852 6.97 24.66 4.95
C SER A 852 8.16 25.54 5.34
N TYR A 853 8.00 26.24 6.45
CA TYR A 853 9.02 27.11 7.01
C TYR A 853 9.34 26.67 8.45
N ASN A 854 10.63 26.49 8.72
CA ASN A 854 11.15 26.05 10.01
C ASN A 854 11.76 27.24 10.73
N PHE A 855 11.10 27.72 11.78
CA PHE A 855 11.55 28.92 12.50
C PHE A 855 12.80 28.65 13.36
N GLY A 856 13.03 27.36 13.74
CA GLY A 856 14.05 26.96 14.70
C GLY A 856 13.69 27.37 16.12
N GLU A 857 14.68 27.47 16.98
CA GLU A 857 14.50 27.92 18.37
C GLU A 857 14.05 29.40 18.41
N ILE A 858 12.86 29.64 18.96
CA ILE A 858 12.29 30.98 19.10
C ILE A 858 12.37 31.45 20.56
N THR A 859 12.19 30.51 21.50
CA THR A 859 12.20 30.77 22.93
C THR A 859 12.81 29.58 23.67
N ASN A 860 13.18 29.75 24.93
CA ASN A 860 13.66 28.64 25.79
C ASN A 860 12.59 27.56 26.04
N ILE A 861 11.35 27.72 25.50
CA ILE A 861 10.24 26.78 25.67
C ILE A 861 10.09 25.94 24.43
N PHE A 862 10.25 26.56 23.23
CA PHE A 862 10.09 25.90 21.95
C PHE A 862 11.44 25.68 21.31
N SER A 863 11.86 24.42 21.22
CA SER A 863 13.08 24.03 20.49
C SER A 863 12.92 24.24 18.98
N ASN A 864 11.67 24.14 18.47
CA ASN A 864 11.36 24.42 17.09
C ASN A 864 9.87 24.74 16.89
N ILE A 865 9.56 25.60 15.90
CA ILE A 865 8.22 25.82 15.37
C ILE A 865 8.27 25.62 13.86
N ARG A 866 7.41 24.75 13.33
CA ARG A 866 7.26 24.56 11.90
C ARG A 866 5.86 24.94 11.47
N VAL A 867 5.76 25.74 10.39
CA VAL A 867 4.48 26.07 9.75
C VAL A 867 4.53 25.57 8.32
N GLY A 868 3.49 24.86 7.90
CA GLY A 868 3.37 24.28 6.57
C GLY A 868 2.03 24.61 5.92
N PHE A 869 2.03 24.64 4.60
CA PHE A 869 0.83 24.67 3.78
C PHE A 869 0.97 23.64 2.68
N THR A 870 -0.08 22.84 2.45
CA THR A 870 -0.09 21.82 1.42
C THR A 870 -1.44 21.77 0.71
N ALA A 871 -1.39 21.63 -0.63
CA ALA A 871 -2.51 21.30 -1.48
C ALA A 871 -2.36 19.85 -1.98
N THR A 872 -3.43 19.06 -1.83
CA THR A 872 -3.49 17.68 -2.34
C THR A 872 -4.44 17.61 -3.53
N ASN A 873 -4.08 16.86 -4.56
CA ASN A 873 -4.78 16.73 -5.85
C ASN A 873 -5.12 18.08 -6.54
N PRO A 874 -4.22 19.09 -6.53
CA PRO A 874 -4.55 20.41 -7.03
C PRO A 874 -4.78 20.45 -8.55
N PHE A 875 -4.14 19.55 -9.31
CA PHE A 875 -4.22 19.53 -10.78
C PHE A 875 -4.31 18.12 -11.32
N ASN A 876 -5.30 17.90 -12.21
CA ASN A 876 -5.58 16.63 -12.86
C ASN A 876 -5.72 16.86 -14.37
N TRP A 877 -5.02 16.04 -15.18
CA TRP A 877 -5.17 16.01 -16.63
C TRP A 877 -5.50 14.57 -17.04
N THR A 878 -6.62 14.39 -17.69
CA THR A 878 -7.16 13.09 -18.09
C THR A 878 -7.68 13.13 -19.52
N THR A 879 -7.90 11.97 -20.09
CA THR A 879 -8.40 11.82 -21.47
C THR A 879 -9.91 11.96 -21.59
N GLY A 880 -10.66 12.03 -20.50
CA GLY A 880 -12.13 12.13 -20.51
C GLY A 880 -12.72 12.66 -19.22
N LEU A 881 -14.06 12.66 -19.16
CA LEU A 881 -14.85 13.12 -18.01
C LEU A 881 -15.13 11.98 -17.02
N TRP A 882 -14.07 11.35 -16.55
CA TRP A 882 -14.09 10.35 -15.48
C TRP A 882 -12.79 10.40 -14.68
N ASP A 883 -12.86 10.02 -13.41
CA ASP A 883 -11.63 9.82 -12.64
C ASP A 883 -11.01 8.48 -13.03
N PRO A 884 -9.81 8.48 -13.63
CA PRO A 884 -9.14 7.28 -14.10
C PRO A 884 -8.77 6.28 -12.99
N GLU A 885 -8.86 6.67 -11.73
CA GLU A 885 -8.53 5.84 -10.58
C GLU A 885 -9.74 5.11 -10.01
N THR A 886 -10.91 5.76 -9.98
CA THR A 886 -12.15 5.21 -9.42
C THR A 886 -12.83 4.19 -10.35
N THR A 887 -12.01 3.41 -11.04
CA THR A 887 -12.44 2.48 -12.10
C THR A 887 -12.64 1.05 -11.62
N GLY A 888 -12.33 0.77 -10.36
CA GLY A 888 -12.40 -0.57 -9.79
C GLY A 888 -13.57 -0.81 -8.86
N SER A 889 -14.35 0.23 -8.55
CA SER A 889 -15.46 0.08 -7.62
C SER A 889 -16.64 -0.62 -8.28
N GLY A 890 -17.11 -1.67 -7.65
CA GLY A 890 -18.42 -2.23 -7.80
C GLY A 890 -18.68 -3.20 -8.93
N ILE A 891 -18.00 -3.16 -10.05
CA ILE A 891 -18.31 -4.02 -11.19
C ILE A 891 -17.08 -4.83 -11.66
N GLY A 892 -16.00 -4.79 -11.01
CA GLY A 892 -14.77 -5.43 -11.47
C GLY A 892 -14.23 -6.48 -10.52
N THR A 893 -14.96 -6.82 -9.46
CA THR A 893 -14.44 -7.69 -8.42
C THR A 893 -15.16 -9.04 -8.38
N GLN A 894 -14.44 -10.09 -8.72
CA GLN A 894 -14.82 -11.46 -8.35
C GLN A 894 -13.64 -12.09 -7.60
N ASN A 895 -13.93 -12.73 -6.45
CA ASN A 895 -12.93 -13.45 -5.66
C ASN A 895 -11.68 -12.62 -5.26
N GLY A 896 -11.83 -11.28 -5.09
CA GLY A 896 -10.72 -10.40 -4.76
C GLY A 896 -9.91 -9.87 -5.94
N PHE A 897 -10.18 -10.32 -7.17
CA PHE A 897 -9.61 -9.74 -8.38
C PHE A 897 -10.42 -8.52 -8.82
N SER A 898 -9.76 -7.37 -9.01
CA SER A 898 -10.36 -6.17 -9.59
C SER A 898 -9.67 -5.84 -10.90
N SER A 899 -10.41 -5.79 -12.00
CA SER A 899 -9.86 -5.42 -13.31
C SER A 899 -9.66 -3.92 -13.48
N GLY A 900 -10.46 -3.08 -12.81
CA GLY A 900 -10.37 -1.62 -12.90
C GLY A 900 -10.75 -1.04 -14.25
N GLY A 901 -11.58 -1.71 -15.04
CA GLY A 901 -11.92 -1.34 -16.41
C GLY A 901 -13.25 -0.61 -16.60
N PHE A 902 -13.92 -0.22 -15.52
CA PHE A 902 -15.24 0.40 -15.59
C PHE A 902 -15.33 1.65 -14.73
N TYR A 903 -15.85 2.75 -15.28
CA TYR A 903 -16.27 3.91 -14.52
C TYR A 903 -17.80 3.94 -14.42
N TYR A 904 -18.32 4.09 -13.22
CA TYR A 904 -19.75 4.06 -12.97
C TYR A 904 -20.20 5.02 -11.87
N GLY A 905 -20.14 6.33 -12.16
CA GLY A 905 -20.66 7.35 -11.25
C GLY A 905 -20.07 7.26 -9.84
N THR A 906 -18.75 7.13 -9.74
CA THR A 906 -18.04 7.08 -8.47
C THR A 906 -17.48 8.44 -8.14
N GLU A 907 -17.68 8.92 -6.91
CA GLU A 907 -17.10 10.18 -6.42
C GLU A 907 -15.59 10.13 -6.47
N SER A 908 -14.99 11.19 -6.98
CA SER A 908 -13.53 11.33 -7.18
C SER A 908 -12.84 11.83 -5.92
N ALA A 909 -11.53 11.57 -5.83
CA ALA A 909 -10.72 12.07 -4.71
C ALA A 909 -10.79 13.60 -4.63
N PRO A 910 -11.06 14.19 -3.45
CA PRO A 910 -11.21 15.62 -3.28
C PRO A 910 -9.88 16.36 -3.40
N ARG A 911 -9.98 17.67 -3.62
CA ARG A 911 -8.89 18.62 -3.40
C ARG A 911 -8.87 19.02 -1.93
N THR A 912 -7.69 18.96 -1.29
CA THR A 912 -7.56 19.41 0.10
C THR A 912 -6.49 20.49 0.20
N PHE A 913 -6.71 21.48 1.06
CA PHE A 913 -5.79 22.58 1.36
C PHE A 913 -5.57 22.62 2.85
N ILE A 914 -4.36 22.23 3.30
CA ILE A 914 -4.05 22.01 4.72
C ILE A 914 -2.98 22.99 5.19
N THR A 915 -3.23 23.69 6.28
CA THR A 915 -2.23 24.42 7.04
C THR A 915 -1.86 23.63 8.29
N SER A 916 -0.57 23.42 8.52
CA SER A 916 -0.04 22.72 9.70
C SER A 916 0.80 23.66 10.55
N ILE A 917 0.70 23.53 11.86
CA ILE A 917 1.56 24.19 12.83
C ILE A 917 2.03 23.12 13.82
N ARG A 918 3.34 22.96 13.94
CA ARG A 918 3.99 22.02 14.86
C ARG A 918 4.89 22.76 15.82
N PHE A 919 4.70 22.53 17.09
CA PHE A 919 5.52 23.03 18.20
C PHE A 919 6.32 21.86 18.76
N GLU A 920 7.63 22.03 18.90
CA GLU A 920 8.55 21.06 19.53
C GLU A 920 9.13 21.68 20.79
N PHE A 921 9.16 20.90 21.89
CA PHE A 921 9.57 21.33 23.22
C PHE A 921 10.88 20.70 23.65
#